data_1cc7d429263bdf9b26c08a9be0dc0083
#
_entry.id   1cc7d429263bdf9b26c08a9be0dc0083
#
_cell.length_a   1.000
_cell.length_b   1.000
_cell.length_c   1.000
_cell.angle_alpha   90.00
_cell.angle_beta   90.00
_cell.angle_gamma   90.00
#
_symmetry.space_group_name_H-M   'P 1'
#
loop_
_entity.id
_entity.type
_entity.pdbx_description
1 polymer ?
#
loop_
_entity_poly.entity_id
_entity_poly.type
_entity_poly.pdbx_seq_one_letter_code
_entity_poly.pdbx_strand_id
1 'polypeptide(L)'
;MITPSALLRDTVASLASLRLTVALLVLASVLVVLATLDQINLGVWAAQQKYLRTFVVTLTPAGSTFQIPVFPGGYLVGGALLANLLCAQFRRLSPTWRQLGLHLAHAGLALLLVGELLSGLVSAEGRLTLRPGETHRYPDFALTLLSMHSETYPGTEIVRDYSSRLRLAPAGGAEREVDIRMNRPLRHRGLAFYQSSFEPGAVTYQVVQNPGRLIPYVASGLLGLGLLYHFALMLTRHLARRAAARTEAGTAPATGQPAPGSRHALRYLPHLVAGLALLLVVAAAFPHREAAGFATADFGRLPVLHDGRVKPLDTIARTGLLLIQNRQRVRTPDGATLTPRQWLLDVCFRPERADTYAVFRIDNDQVLALLRLAASDGDHGVRFSFRQLEPHLSAIAEHAARAEQIEPAQRSPYERELLKLRGRLARYLGLRCSFQIPLHPDFAALVGRFEQLLPTAHTTTQAHIDGRQADTAVLRELASTLAQFQVLRDHASLLVVPPASDARPGAWQTMGDALVGAFHAGQLAPAVREYVALGKAWRAGDAAGFNQTVAALGAASEKTSAGQRLRLGLEFLFNQAEPFYWAAALYVLALLLAFVSWLVWPGLLSRCALSIGCAAWLLTSAGIVARMIVESRPPVTNLYSSALFVGWVGAGLALLMERLGRNGIGSVVAGALGFLSLVVAHHLSFAGDTMEMMRAVLDSNFWLSVHVVTITMGYGAGFVAGALALVYILRGTLTRSLDRETADSLSRMVYGTLCFATLFSLIGTVTGGIWADQAWGRFWGWDPKENGALVIVLWNAAILHARWAGLAGPRGIMGLTVFGNCITAASWFGVNMLGVGLHSYGFMDSALAWLVAFWLSQLAVIALGRLPLRWWRSGAALSGVTGARAPQSPA
;
A
#
# COMPACT_ATOMS: atom_id res chain seq x y z
N MET A 1 -23.38 5.83 -59.69
CA MET A 1 -23.98 6.49 -58.51
C MET A 1 -23.97 5.50 -57.34
N ILE A 2 -23.28 5.80 -56.26
CA ILE A 2 -23.30 4.97 -55.05
C ILE A 2 -24.71 5.10 -54.41
N THR A 3 -25.42 4.04 -54.26
CA THR A 3 -26.74 4.07 -53.62
C THR A 3 -26.59 4.48 -52.13
N PRO A 4 -27.56 5.23 -51.57
CA PRO A 4 -27.52 5.60 -50.13
C PRO A 4 -27.34 4.40 -49.19
N SER A 5 -27.91 3.24 -49.56
CA SER A 5 -27.79 1.98 -48.82
C SER A 5 -26.37 1.38 -48.88
N ALA A 6 -25.66 1.53 -50.01
CA ALA A 6 -24.28 1.09 -50.11
C ALA A 6 -23.34 2.00 -49.31
N LEU A 7 -23.56 3.31 -49.34
CA LEU A 7 -22.80 4.28 -48.55
C LEU A 7 -22.97 4.02 -47.04
N LEU A 8 -24.20 3.81 -46.58
CA LEU A 8 -24.50 3.49 -45.17
C LEU A 8 -23.80 2.21 -44.73
N ARG A 9 -23.90 1.16 -45.57
CA ARG A 9 -23.26 -0.14 -45.29
C ARG A 9 -21.77 -0.05 -45.18
N ASP A 10 -21.11 0.72 -46.06
CA ASP A 10 -19.66 0.88 -46.08
C ASP A 10 -19.20 1.76 -44.94
N THR A 11 -19.99 2.77 -44.54
CA THR A 11 -19.74 3.58 -43.34
C THR A 11 -19.80 2.76 -42.08
N VAL A 12 -20.86 1.95 -41.89
CA VAL A 12 -21.00 1.04 -40.74
C VAL A 12 -19.88 0.00 -40.74
N ALA A 13 -19.45 -0.49 -41.89
CA ALA A 13 -18.32 -1.43 -42.02
C ALA A 13 -17.01 -0.82 -41.56
N SER A 14 -16.76 0.42 -41.95
CA SER A 14 -15.57 1.16 -41.53
C SER A 14 -15.56 1.51 -40.05
N LEU A 15 -16.70 1.95 -39.51
CA LEU A 15 -16.88 2.20 -38.09
C LEU A 15 -16.76 0.92 -37.24
N ALA A 16 -17.21 -0.24 -37.72
CA ALA A 16 -17.11 -1.53 -37.03
C ALA A 16 -15.70 -2.15 -37.07
N SER A 17 -14.69 -1.44 -37.57
CA SER A 17 -13.32 -1.94 -37.74
C SER A 17 -12.59 -2.08 -36.41
N LEU A 18 -11.99 -3.26 -36.14
CA LEU A 18 -11.09 -3.47 -34.99
C LEU A 18 -9.83 -2.62 -35.04
N ARG A 19 -9.38 -2.22 -36.24
CA ARG A 19 -8.24 -1.31 -36.40
C ARG A 19 -8.57 0.06 -35.83
N LEU A 20 -9.78 0.54 -36.08
CA LEU A 20 -10.28 1.80 -35.51
C LEU A 20 -10.44 1.67 -33.99
N THR A 21 -10.94 0.55 -33.49
CA THR A 21 -11.02 0.29 -32.02
C THR A 21 -9.66 0.44 -31.37
N VAL A 22 -8.61 -0.20 -31.90
CA VAL A 22 -7.26 -0.13 -31.35
C VAL A 22 -6.72 1.30 -31.39
N ALA A 23 -6.91 2.02 -32.50
CA ALA A 23 -6.50 3.41 -32.61
C ALA A 23 -7.18 4.31 -31.57
N LEU A 24 -8.51 4.15 -31.39
CA LEU A 24 -9.27 4.92 -30.41
C LEU A 24 -8.90 4.59 -28.97
N LEU A 25 -8.62 3.31 -28.64
CA LEU A 25 -8.14 2.90 -27.31
C LEU A 25 -6.77 3.51 -26.99
N VAL A 26 -5.87 3.57 -27.98
CA VAL A 26 -4.56 4.24 -27.83
C VAL A 26 -4.73 5.75 -27.65
N LEU A 27 -5.58 6.38 -28.47
CA LEU A 27 -5.88 7.82 -28.33
C LEU A 27 -6.51 8.14 -26.96
N ALA A 28 -7.45 7.31 -26.50
CA ALA A 28 -8.04 7.46 -25.18
C ALA A 28 -6.97 7.33 -24.05
N SER A 29 -6.07 6.36 -24.18
CA SER A 29 -4.96 6.20 -23.22
C SER A 29 -4.05 7.43 -23.19
N VAL A 30 -3.68 7.97 -24.33
CA VAL A 30 -2.85 9.19 -24.43
C VAL A 30 -3.60 10.39 -23.85
N LEU A 31 -4.88 10.58 -24.20
CA LEU A 31 -5.72 11.66 -23.69
C LEU A 31 -5.78 11.65 -22.15
N VAL A 32 -6.03 10.47 -21.56
CA VAL A 32 -6.11 10.31 -20.11
C VAL A 32 -4.76 10.61 -19.45
N VAL A 33 -3.64 10.16 -20.05
CA VAL A 33 -2.30 10.48 -19.52
C VAL A 33 -2.01 11.97 -19.58
N LEU A 34 -2.30 12.65 -20.72
CA LEU A 34 -2.12 14.10 -20.85
C LEU A 34 -2.98 14.87 -19.82
N ALA A 35 -4.25 14.49 -19.68
CA ALA A 35 -5.14 15.07 -18.69
C ALA A 35 -4.59 14.90 -17.26
N THR A 36 -4.05 13.70 -16.94
CA THR A 36 -3.49 13.40 -15.62
C THR A 36 -2.26 14.23 -15.31
N LEU A 37 -1.36 14.39 -16.27
CA LEU A 37 -0.15 15.20 -16.08
C LEU A 37 -0.47 16.70 -15.90
N ASP A 38 -1.44 17.22 -16.65
CA ASP A 38 -1.82 18.62 -16.57
C ASP A 38 -2.62 18.96 -15.28
N GLN A 39 -3.09 17.95 -14.53
CA GLN A 39 -3.69 18.14 -13.21
C GLN A 39 -2.72 18.75 -12.19
N ILE A 40 -1.42 18.58 -12.37
CA ILE A 40 -0.39 19.17 -11.51
C ILE A 40 -0.52 20.72 -11.53
N ASN A 41 -0.76 21.27 -12.72
CA ASN A 41 -0.80 22.71 -12.94
C ASN A 41 -2.21 23.31 -12.82
N LEU A 42 -3.22 22.59 -13.32
CA LEU A 42 -4.59 23.08 -13.43
C LEU A 42 -5.51 22.61 -12.29
N GLY A 43 -5.12 21.56 -11.57
CA GLY A 43 -6.02 20.83 -10.69
C GLY A 43 -6.96 19.88 -11.44
N VAL A 44 -7.61 18.98 -10.70
CA VAL A 44 -8.43 17.89 -11.28
C VAL A 44 -9.60 18.42 -12.11
N TRP A 45 -10.35 19.41 -11.59
CA TRP A 45 -11.55 19.90 -12.24
C TRP A 45 -11.26 20.63 -13.57
N ALA A 46 -10.29 21.54 -13.58
CA ALA A 46 -9.95 22.30 -14.79
C ALA A 46 -9.34 21.42 -15.87
N ALA A 47 -8.50 20.44 -15.49
CA ALA A 47 -7.98 19.44 -16.42
C ALA A 47 -9.12 18.59 -17.03
N GLN A 48 -10.12 18.19 -16.23
CA GLN A 48 -11.28 17.47 -16.70
C GLN A 48 -12.05 18.28 -17.76
N GLN A 49 -12.30 19.57 -17.53
CA GLN A 49 -12.96 20.44 -18.50
C GLN A 49 -12.16 20.60 -19.78
N LYS A 50 -10.84 20.82 -19.68
CA LYS A 50 -9.94 21.03 -20.83
C LYS A 50 -9.80 19.81 -21.72
N TYR A 51 -9.65 18.60 -21.13
CA TYR A 51 -9.31 17.39 -21.88
C TYR A 51 -10.51 16.46 -22.10
N LEU A 52 -11.36 16.26 -21.10
CA LEU A 52 -12.34 15.19 -21.10
C LEU A 52 -13.74 15.67 -21.49
N ARG A 53 -14.12 16.89 -21.09
CA ARG A 53 -15.44 17.51 -21.40
C ARG A 53 -15.38 18.47 -22.59
N THR A 54 -14.58 18.13 -23.60
CA THR A 54 -14.43 18.92 -24.83
C THR A 54 -14.37 17.99 -26.05
N PHE A 55 -14.72 18.50 -27.23
CA PHE A 55 -14.52 17.79 -28.49
C PHE A 55 -13.09 17.87 -28.99
N VAL A 56 -12.43 19.02 -28.76
CA VAL A 56 -11.05 19.27 -29.20
C VAL A 56 -10.30 19.97 -28.09
N VAL A 57 -9.16 19.43 -27.74
CA VAL A 57 -8.22 20.05 -26.81
C VAL A 57 -7.49 21.18 -27.53
N THR A 58 -7.57 22.38 -27.00
CA THR A 58 -6.91 23.57 -27.55
C THR A 58 -5.75 24.01 -26.65
N LEU A 59 -4.74 24.57 -27.26
CA LEU A 59 -3.60 25.21 -26.59
C LEU A 59 -3.63 26.69 -26.91
N THR A 60 -3.65 27.53 -25.88
CA THR A 60 -3.57 28.98 -26.03
C THR A 60 -2.13 29.40 -25.71
N PRO A 61 -1.34 29.90 -26.70
CA PRO A 61 0.00 30.38 -26.41
C PRO A 61 -0.01 31.58 -25.46
N ALA A 62 1.01 31.69 -24.63
CA ALA A 62 1.13 32.80 -23.67
C ALA A 62 1.03 34.16 -24.37
N GLY A 63 0.13 35.03 -23.90
CA GLY A 63 -0.10 36.37 -24.50
C GLY A 63 -0.97 36.38 -25.73
N SER A 64 -1.58 35.26 -26.15
CA SER A 64 -2.45 35.17 -27.33
C SER A 64 -3.89 34.82 -26.94
N THR A 65 -4.86 35.31 -27.73
CA THR A 65 -6.26 34.86 -27.67
C THR A 65 -6.56 33.72 -28.65
N PHE A 66 -5.59 33.35 -29.48
CA PHE A 66 -5.74 32.33 -30.53
C PHE A 66 -5.63 30.92 -29.91
N GLN A 67 -6.64 30.09 -30.16
CA GLN A 67 -6.69 28.72 -29.71
C GLN A 67 -6.25 27.75 -30.84
N ILE A 68 -5.17 27.01 -30.61
CA ILE A 68 -4.66 26.01 -31.55
C ILE A 68 -5.25 24.65 -31.18
N PRO A 69 -6.00 23.96 -32.08
CA PRO A 69 -6.45 22.59 -31.84
C PRO A 69 -5.26 21.64 -31.89
N VAL A 70 -5.02 20.88 -30.78
CA VAL A 70 -3.82 20.04 -30.61
C VAL A 70 -4.14 18.56 -30.53
N PHE A 71 -5.29 18.19 -29.94
CA PHE A 71 -5.64 16.80 -29.72
C PHE A 71 -7.17 16.60 -29.68
N PRO A 72 -7.69 15.41 -30.10
CA PRO A 72 -9.12 15.09 -29.94
C PRO A 72 -9.48 14.97 -28.47
N GLY A 73 -10.53 15.65 -28.05
CA GLY A 73 -11.02 15.64 -26.67
C GLY A 73 -11.88 14.42 -26.32
N GLY A 74 -12.24 14.32 -25.04
CA GLY A 74 -12.95 13.17 -24.48
C GLY A 74 -14.32 12.92 -25.12
N TYR A 75 -15.09 13.97 -25.44
CA TYR A 75 -16.37 13.80 -26.13
C TYR A 75 -16.20 13.24 -27.53
N LEU A 76 -15.16 13.63 -28.26
CA LEU A 76 -14.91 13.10 -29.60
C LEU A 76 -14.40 11.66 -29.54
N VAL A 77 -13.39 11.38 -28.69
CA VAL A 77 -12.82 10.03 -28.57
C VAL A 77 -13.83 9.05 -27.98
N GLY A 78 -14.55 9.44 -26.93
CA GLY A 78 -15.58 8.62 -26.28
C GLY A 78 -16.79 8.37 -27.19
N GLY A 79 -17.24 9.42 -27.92
CA GLY A 79 -18.32 9.28 -28.90
C GLY A 79 -17.95 8.38 -30.07
N ALA A 80 -16.70 8.50 -30.59
CA ALA A 80 -16.18 7.64 -31.63
C ALA A 80 -16.04 6.17 -31.15
N LEU A 81 -15.57 5.95 -29.89
CA LEU A 81 -15.53 4.62 -29.29
C LEU A 81 -16.92 4.01 -29.13
N LEU A 82 -17.90 4.79 -28.70
CA LEU A 82 -19.28 4.34 -28.57
C LEU A 82 -19.86 3.97 -29.94
N ALA A 83 -19.70 4.83 -30.96
CA ALA A 83 -20.14 4.55 -32.32
C ALA A 83 -19.46 3.30 -32.90
N ASN A 84 -18.13 3.17 -32.75
CA ASN A 84 -17.38 1.98 -33.15
C ASN A 84 -17.92 0.71 -32.47
N LEU A 85 -18.14 0.76 -31.16
CA LEU A 85 -18.64 -0.35 -30.36
C LEU A 85 -20.04 -0.78 -30.82
N LEU A 86 -20.97 0.17 -30.96
CA LEU A 86 -22.34 -0.11 -31.42
C LEU A 86 -22.37 -0.68 -32.84
N CYS A 87 -21.63 -0.09 -33.78
CA CYS A 87 -21.52 -0.60 -35.15
C CYS A 87 -20.93 -2.03 -35.18
N ALA A 88 -19.88 -2.29 -34.35
CA ALA A 88 -19.27 -3.59 -34.26
C ALA A 88 -20.23 -4.65 -33.68
N GLN A 89 -20.99 -4.29 -32.64
CA GLN A 89 -21.99 -5.17 -32.05
C GLN A 89 -23.12 -5.46 -33.04
N PHE A 90 -23.66 -4.43 -33.69
CA PHE A 90 -24.75 -4.60 -34.67
C PHE A 90 -24.36 -5.54 -35.84
N ARG A 91 -23.13 -5.39 -36.32
CA ARG A 91 -22.61 -6.20 -37.43
C ARG A 91 -22.25 -7.63 -37.06
N ARG A 92 -21.86 -7.88 -35.80
CA ARG A 92 -21.36 -9.16 -35.30
C ARG A 92 -22.31 -9.83 -34.31
N LEU A 93 -23.53 -9.30 -34.19
CA LEU A 93 -24.51 -9.85 -33.26
C LEU A 93 -24.89 -11.26 -33.70
N SER A 94 -24.42 -12.27 -32.99
CA SER A 94 -24.86 -13.65 -33.10
C SER A 94 -25.37 -14.10 -31.73
N PRO A 95 -26.66 -14.35 -31.58
CA PRO A 95 -27.28 -14.73 -30.30
C PRO A 95 -26.95 -16.18 -29.95
N THR A 96 -25.65 -16.44 -29.69
CA THR A 96 -25.18 -17.75 -29.24
C THR A 96 -24.71 -17.67 -27.78
N TRP A 97 -24.98 -18.70 -27.00
CA TRP A 97 -24.49 -18.82 -25.63
C TRP A 97 -22.96 -18.63 -25.53
N ARG A 98 -22.25 -18.98 -26.62
CA ARG A 98 -20.78 -18.84 -26.66
C ARG A 98 -20.31 -17.39 -26.68
N GLN A 99 -21.11 -16.48 -27.23
CA GLN A 99 -20.78 -15.04 -27.36
C GLN A 99 -21.51 -14.16 -26.36
N LEU A 100 -22.45 -14.73 -25.57
CA LEU A 100 -23.26 -13.99 -24.60
C LEU A 100 -22.38 -13.15 -23.65
N GLY A 101 -21.31 -13.74 -23.09
CA GLY A 101 -20.40 -13.00 -22.20
C GLY A 101 -19.74 -11.79 -22.85
N LEU A 102 -19.38 -11.91 -24.13
CA LEU A 102 -18.79 -10.80 -24.89
C LEU A 102 -19.82 -9.69 -25.15
N HIS A 103 -21.05 -10.08 -25.51
CA HIS A 103 -22.13 -9.11 -25.74
C HIS A 103 -22.52 -8.37 -24.45
N LEU A 104 -22.62 -9.07 -23.32
CA LEU A 104 -22.90 -8.45 -22.02
C LEU A 104 -21.77 -7.47 -21.62
N ALA A 105 -20.51 -7.86 -21.80
CA ALA A 105 -19.39 -7.00 -21.49
C ALA A 105 -19.39 -5.72 -22.33
N HIS A 106 -19.63 -5.82 -23.62
CA HIS A 106 -19.69 -4.67 -24.52
C HIS A 106 -20.93 -3.79 -24.28
N ALA A 107 -22.09 -4.40 -23.97
CA ALA A 107 -23.29 -3.66 -23.59
C ALA A 107 -23.09 -2.87 -22.29
N GLY A 108 -22.43 -3.49 -21.29
CA GLY A 108 -22.03 -2.80 -20.06
C GLY A 108 -21.10 -1.61 -20.33
N LEU A 109 -20.10 -1.79 -21.21
CA LEU A 109 -19.18 -0.70 -21.58
C LEU A 109 -19.91 0.44 -22.31
N ALA A 110 -20.81 0.13 -23.25
CA ALA A 110 -21.63 1.14 -23.93
C ALA A 110 -22.48 1.93 -22.93
N LEU A 111 -23.09 1.21 -21.97
CA LEU A 111 -23.89 1.84 -20.93
C LEU A 111 -23.06 2.71 -19.97
N LEU A 112 -21.80 2.34 -19.67
CA LEU A 112 -20.87 3.21 -18.91
C LEU A 112 -20.59 4.52 -19.65
N LEU A 113 -20.28 4.46 -20.95
CA LEU A 113 -20.00 5.64 -21.75
C LEU A 113 -21.24 6.57 -21.84
N VAL A 114 -22.42 6.00 -22.04
CA VAL A 114 -23.68 6.76 -22.03
C VAL A 114 -23.99 7.33 -20.64
N GLY A 115 -23.75 6.55 -19.59
CA GLY A 115 -23.97 6.97 -18.20
C GLY A 115 -23.09 8.15 -17.77
N GLU A 116 -21.81 8.14 -18.18
CA GLU A 116 -20.89 9.25 -17.92
C GLU A 116 -21.33 10.53 -18.64
N LEU A 117 -21.73 10.41 -19.90
CA LEU A 117 -22.27 11.55 -20.66
C LEU A 117 -23.54 12.11 -20.01
N LEU A 118 -24.49 11.26 -19.64
CA LEU A 118 -25.73 11.69 -18.98
C LEU A 118 -25.45 12.32 -17.62
N SER A 119 -24.60 11.69 -16.78
CA SER A 119 -24.24 12.25 -15.48
C SER A 119 -23.58 13.63 -15.64
N GLY A 120 -22.70 13.77 -16.62
CA GLY A 120 -22.04 15.05 -16.91
C GLY A 120 -23.01 16.17 -17.35
N LEU A 121 -24.14 15.83 -17.95
CA LEU A 121 -25.14 16.78 -18.45
C LEU A 121 -26.23 17.12 -17.42
N VAL A 122 -26.61 16.16 -16.55
CA VAL A 122 -27.83 16.31 -15.70
C VAL A 122 -27.54 16.29 -14.20
N SER A 123 -26.31 15.99 -13.76
CA SER A 123 -25.99 16.04 -12.32
C SER A 123 -25.82 17.46 -11.84
N ALA A 124 -26.31 17.73 -10.64
CA ALA A 124 -26.11 18.98 -9.93
C ALA A 124 -25.44 18.71 -8.57
N GLU A 125 -24.47 19.54 -8.22
CA GLU A 125 -23.76 19.46 -6.95
C GLU A 125 -23.89 20.80 -6.21
N GLY A 126 -24.08 20.72 -4.89
CA GLY A 126 -24.13 21.87 -4.01
C GLY A 126 -23.44 21.56 -2.68
N ARG A 127 -23.32 22.59 -1.86
CA ARG A 127 -22.79 22.48 -0.49
C ARG A 127 -23.82 22.98 0.49
N LEU A 128 -23.98 22.27 1.62
CA LEU A 128 -24.86 22.66 2.72
C LEU A 128 -24.02 22.61 4.01
N THR A 129 -23.83 23.76 4.65
CA THR A 129 -23.16 23.85 5.95
C THR A 129 -24.24 24.05 7.02
N LEU A 130 -24.18 23.21 8.07
CA LEU A 130 -25.12 23.30 9.20
C LEU A 130 -24.33 23.32 10.52
N ARG A 131 -24.87 24.08 11.48
CA ARG A 131 -24.45 24.10 12.89
C ARG A 131 -25.43 23.26 13.73
N PRO A 132 -25.01 22.73 14.89
CA PRO A 132 -25.93 22.06 15.79
C PRO A 132 -27.16 22.95 16.13
N GLY A 133 -28.36 22.40 15.97
CA GLY A 133 -29.64 23.10 16.12
C GLY A 133 -30.13 23.83 14.85
N GLU A 134 -29.28 24.00 13.82
CA GLU A 134 -29.66 24.67 12.59
C GLU A 134 -30.48 23.78 11.68
N THR A 135 -31.54 24.36 11.05
CA THR A 135 -32.44 23.68 10.15
C THR A 135 -32.37 24.26 8.75
N HIS A 136 -32.10 23.42 7.76
CA HIS A 136 -32.24 23.77 6.34
C HIS A 136 -33.52 23.16 5.76
N ARG A 137 -34.31 23.97 5.04
CA ARG A 137 -35.59 23.54 4.46
C ARG A 137 -35.46 23.37 2.96
N TYR A 138 -35.80 22.17 2.49
CA TYR A 138 -36.08 21.85 1.09
C TYR A 138 -37.57 21.93 0.82
N PRO A 139 -38.01 21.95 -0.44
CA PRO A 139 -39.46 22.00 -0.75
C PRO A 139 -40.28 20.88 -0.08
N ASP A 140 -39.73 19.67 -0.03
CA ASP A 140 -40.43 18.45 0.41
C ASP A 140 -40.00 17.91 1.78
N PHE A 141 -38.97 18.50 2.42
CA PHE A 141 -38.46 18.08 3.73
C PHE A 141 -37.57 19.11 4.37
N ALA A 142 -37.31 18.95 5.64
CA ALA A 142 -36.31 19.74 6.38
C ALA A 142 -35.26 18.85 7.01
N LEU A 143 -34.03 19.34 7.12
CA LEU A 143 -32.91 18.73 7.79
C LEU A 143 -32.43 19.62 8.93
N THR A 144 -32.40 19.08 10.15
CA THR A 144 -31.84 19.75 11.33
C THR A 144 -30.64 18.99 11.82
N LEU A 145 -29.49 19.65 11.99
CA LEU A 145 -28.31 19.01 12.60
C LEU A 145 -28.52 18.95 14.13
N LEU A 146 -28.60 17.75 14.69
CA LEU A 146 -28.78 17.55 16.15
C LEU A 146 -27.44 17.54 16.87
N SER A 147 -26.49 16.74 16.39
CA SER A 147 -25.15 16.60 16.97
C SER A 147 -24.12 16.20 15.93
N MET A 148 -22.88 16.52 16.24
CA MET A 148 -21.72 16.16 15.46
C MET A 148 -20.66 15.55 16.37
N HIS A 149 -19.98 14.51 15.92
CA HIS A 149 -18.98 13.79 16.69
C HIS A 149 -17.81 13.35 15.81
N SER A 150 -16.60 13.53 16.29
CA SER A 150 -15.38 13.00 15.70
C SER A 150 -14.71 12.04 16.67
N GLU A 151 -14.40 10.85 16.22
CA GLU A 151 -13.68 9.84 16.99
C GLU A 151 -12.23 9.78 16.49
N THR A 152 -11.26 10.00 17.37
CA THR A 152 -9.83 9.86 17.07
C THR A 152 -9.31 8.49 17.49
N TYR A 153 -8.22 8.04 16.84
CA TYR A 153 -7.51 6.88 17.35
C TYR A 153 -6.86 7.21 18.70
N PRO A 154 -6.86 6.27 19.65
CA PRO A 154 -6.35 6.51 20.99
C PRO A 154 -4.90 7.02 20.98
N GLY A 155 -4.63 8.13 21.69
CA GLY A 155 -3.30 8.73 21.78
C GLY A 155 -2.82 9.40 20.49
N THR A 156 -3.72 9.78 19.57
CA THR A 156 -3.39 10.49 18.34
C THR A 156 -4.42 11.57 18.02
N GLU A 157 -4.05 12.50 17.14
CA GLU A 157 -4.93 13.48 16.49
C GLU A 157 -5.60 12.92 15.21
N ILE A 158 -5.28 11.69 14.82
CA ILE A 158 -5.80 11.09 13.59
C ILE A 158 -7.25 10.68 13.81
N VAL A 159 -8.16 11.27 13.04
CA VAL A 159 -9.58 10.96 13.14
C VAL A 159 -9.88 9.62 12.48
N ARG A 160 -10.52 8.74 13.25
CA ARG A 160 -10.97 7.42 12.86
C ARG A 160 -12.34 7.44 12.18
N ASP A 161 -13.26 8.27 12.71
CA ASP A 161 -14.61 8.41 12.13
C ASP A 161 -15.15 9.81 12.38
N TYR A 162 -15.93 10.29 11.42
CA TYR A 162 -16.74 11.48 11.54
C TYR A 162 -18.21 11.07 11.42
N SER A 163 -19.02 11.49 12.36
CA SER A 163 -20.45 11.22 12.35
C SER A 163 -21.26 12.48 12.67
N SER A 164 -22.40 12.61 12.02
CA SER A 164 -23.37 13.65 12.30
C SER A 164 -24.78 13.07 12.36
N ARG A 165 -25.51 13.43 13.41
CA ARG A 165 -26.90 13.03 13.61
C ARG A 165 -27.81 14.16 13.18
N LEU A 166 -28.73 13.87 12.26
CA LEU A 166 -29.69 14.82 11.74
C LEU A 166 -31.12 14.34 12.00
N ARG A 167 -32.01 15.29 12.18
CA ARG A 167 -33.45 15.06 12.11
C ARG A 167 -33.94 15.36 10.71
N LEU A 168 -34.52 14.36 10.07
CA LEU A 168 -35.17 14.46 8.78
C LEU A 168 -36.69 14.57 9.02
N ALA A 169 -37.26 15.71 8.64
CA ALA A 169 -38.70 16.00 8.74
C ALA A 169 -39.31 16.09 7.33
N PRO A 170 -39.89 15.01 6.77
CA PRO A 170 -40.56 15.06 5.46
C PRO A 170 -41.87 15.82 5.55
N ALA A 171 -42.23 16.62 4.52
CA ALA A 171 -43.52 17.28 4.43
C ALA A 171 -44.63 16.18 4.38
N GLY A 172 -45.50 16.17 5.41
CA GLY A 172 -46.58 15.19 5.53
C GLY A 172 -46.15 13.78 6.00
N GLY A 173 -44.95 13.60 6.51
CA GLY A 173 -44.42 12.31 7.01
C GLY A 173 -43.93 12.40 8.46
N ALA A 174 -43.68 11.23 9.07
CA ALA A 174 -43.10 11.16 10.40
C ALA A 174 -41.62 11.64 10.40
N GLU A 175 -41.26 12.45 11.39
CA GLU A 175 -39.84 12.80 11.62
C GLU A 175 -39.04 11.56 12.01
N ARG A 176 -37.77 11.50 11.55
CA ARG A 176 -36.83 10.45 11.95
C ARG A 176 -35.42 11.00 12.11
N GLU A 177 -34.69 10.42 13.03
CA GLU A 177 -33.25 10.67 13.15
C GLU A 177 -32.47 9.79 12.17
N VAL A 178 -31.46 10.36 11.58
CA VAL A 178 -30.55 9.70 10.64
C VAL A 178 -29.10 10.05 10.96
N ASP A 179 -28.23 9.05 10.92
CA ASP A 179 -26.79 9.25 11.09
C ASP A 179 -26.11 9.27 9.71
N ILE A 180 -25.35 10.32 9.43
CA ILE A 180 -24.42 10.37 8.31
C ILE A 180 -23.01 10.11 8.84
N ARG A 181 -22.30 9.17 8.24
CA ARG A 181 -20.92 8.81 8.56
C ARG A 181 -20.07 8.70 7.28
N MET A 182 -18.76 8.56 7.45
CA MET A 182 -17.89 8.22 6.32
C MET A 182 -18.38 6.93 5.65
N ASN A 183 -18.40 6.92 4.32
CA ASN A 183 -18.90 5.81 3.48
C ASN A 183 -20.40 5.46 3.70
N ARG A 184 -21.17 6.27 4.40
CA ARG A 184 -22.60 6.05 4.69
C ARG A 184 -23.42 7.34 4.55
N PRO A 185 -23.65 7.82 3.31
CA PRO A 185 -24.40 9.05 3.04
C PRO A 185 -25.89 8.88 3.31
N LEU A 186 -26.57 10.00 3.62
CA LEU A 186 -28.03 10.07 3.61
C LEU A 186 -28.52 10.22 2.17
N ARG A 187 -29.45 9.38 1.75
CA ARG A 187 -30.15 9.47 0.46
C ARG A 187 -31.64 9.69 0.69
N HIS A 188 -32.15 10.80 0.18
CA HIS A 188 -33.57 11.16 0.32
C HIS A 188 -34.08 11.98 -0.87
N ARG A 189 -35.22 11.62 -1.46
CA ARG A 189 -35.86 12.36 -2.56
C ARG A 189 -34.93 12.69 -3.75
N GLY A 190 -34.04 11.76 -4.12
CA GLY A 190 -33.10 11.95 -5.23
C GLY A 190 -31.86 12.76 -4.88
N LEU A 191 -31.78 13.34 -3.70
CA LEU A 191 -30.60 13.99 -3.15
C LEU A 191 -29.77 13.01 -2.32
N ALA A 192 -28.46 13.15 -2.36
CA ALA A 192 -27.54 12.43 -1.52
C ALA A 192 -26.65 13.41 -0.78
N PHE A 193 -26.50 13.23 0.54
CA PHE A 193 -25.77 14.11 1.44
C PHE A 193 -24.53 13.36 1.93
N TYR A 194 -23.36 13.86 1.57
CA TYR A 194 -22.06 13.31 1.93
C TYR A 194 -21.34 14.26 2.86
N GLN A 195 -20.73 13.77 3.90
CA GLN A 195 -19.94 14.59 4.81
C GLN A 195 -18.64 15.00 4.12
N SER A 196 -18.45 16.28 3.84
CA SER A 196 -17.32 16.81 3.07
C SER A 196 -16.29 17.50 3.96
N SER A 197 -16.72 18.29 4.94
CA SER A 197 -15.85 18.98 5.89
C SER A 197 -16.43 18.92 7.29
N PHE A 198 -15.54 18.91 8.28
CA PHE A 198 -15.90 18.88 9.68
C PHE A 198 -15.04 19.95 10.38
N GLU A 199 -15.67 21.06 10.74
CA GLU A 199 -15.02 22.19 11.40
C GLU A 199 -15.52 22.30 12.85
N PRO A 200 -14.78 22.92 13.76
CA PRO A 200 -15.28 23.15 15.10
C PRO A 200 -16.60 23.92 15.08
N GLY A 201 -17.69 23.25 15.44
CA GLY A 201 -19.02 23.82 15.49
C GLY A 201 -19.83 23.83 14.20
N ALA A 202 -19.36 23.25 13.09
CA ALA A 202 -20.12 23.15 11.85
C ALA A 202 -19.74 21.90 11.03
N VAL A 203 -20.71 21.36 10.29
CA VAL A 203 -20.51 20.28 9.32
C VAL A 203 -20.94 20.76 7.94
N THR A 204 -20.06 20.57 6.96
CA THR A 204 -20.39 20.84 5.55
C THR A 204 -20.68 19.53 4.83
N TYR A 205 -21.86 19.44 4.23
CA TYR A 205 -22.28 18.34 3.38
C TYR A 205 -22.13 18.72 1.92
N GLN A 206 -21.57 17.81 1.13
CA GLN A 206 -21.72 17.83 -0.31
C GLN A 206 -23.08 17.23 -0.65
N VAL A 207 -23.93 17.97 -1.34
CA VAL A 207 -25.27 17.55 -1.76
C VAL A 207 -25.22 17.26 -3.24
N VAL A 208 -25.50 16.02 -3.63
CA VAL A 208 -25.45 15.56 -5.01
C VAL A 208 -26.85 15.12 -5.46
N GLN A 209 -27.27 15.67 -6.59
CA GLN A 209 -28.46 15.23 -7.31
C GLN A 209 -28.00 14.59 -8.63
N ASN A 210 -28.10 13.27 -8.77
CA ASN A 210 -27.75 12.56 -9.99
C ASN A 210 -28.83 11.53 -10.35
N PRO A 211 -29.74 11.86 -11.29
CA PRO A 211 -30.75 10.92 -11.76
C PRO A 211 -30.15 9.67 -12.41
N GLY A 212 -28.97 9.79 -13.04
CA GLY A 212 -28.26 8.72 -13.72
C GLY A 212 -27.44 7.79 -12.81
N ARG A 213 -27.41 7.99 -11.49
CA ARG A 213 -26.51 7.32 -10.55
C ARG A 213 -26.52 5.78 -10.59
N LEU A 214 -27.64 5.16 -10.97
CA LEU A 214 -27.74 3.70 -11.06
C LEU A 214 -27.14 3.12 -12.34
N ILE A 215 -26.97 3.94 -13.38
CA ILE A 215 -26.44 3.49 -14.66
C ILE A 215 -25.06 2.85 -14.51
N PRO A 216 -24.07 3.45 -13.83
CA PRO A 216 -22.75 2.84 -13.63
C PRO A 216 -22.83 1.48 -12.89
N TYR A 217 -23.74 1.31 -11.94
CA TYR A 217 -23.91 0.05 -11.20
C TYR A 217 -24.43 -1.08 -12.11
N VAL A 218 -25.48 -0.80 -12.90
CA VAL A 218 -26.02 -1.77 -13.85
C VAL A 218 -24.99 -2.11 -14.94
N ALA A 219 -24.35 -1.09 -15.50
CA ALA A 219 -23.32 -1.22 -16.51
C ALA A 219 -22.14 -2.07 -16.00
N SER A 220 -21.69 -1.82 -14.78
CA SER A 220 -20.62 -2.56 -14.11
C SER A 220 -20.99 -4.02 -13.86
N GLY A 221 -22.24 -4.27 -13.44
CA GLY A 221 -22.75 -5.62 -13.28
C GLY A 221 -22.74 -6.40 -14.59
N LEU A 222 -23.25 -5.81 -15.66
CA LEU A 222 -23.23 -6.41 -17.00
C LEU A 222 -21.81 -6.71 -17.50
N LEU A 223 -20.92 -5.74 -17.33
CA LEU A 223 -19.52 -5.83 -17.74
C LEU A 223 -18.77 -6.93 -16.98
N GLY A 224 -18.88 -6.94 -15.64
CA GLY A 224 -18.25 -7.94 -14.78
C GLY A 224 -18.78 -9.35 -15.05
N LEU A 225 -20.10 -9.54 -15.08
CA LEU A 225 -20.72 -10.83 -15.38
C LEU A 225 -20.36 -11.30 -16.80
N GLY A 226 -20.36 -10.39 -17.76
CA GLY A 226 -20.01 -10.69 -19.15
C GLY A 226 -18.58 -11.23 -19.27
N LEU A 227 -17.60 -10.57 -18.65
CA LEU A 227 -16.20 -11.00 -18.65
C LEU A 227 -15.99 -12.29 -17.86
N LEU A 228 -16.58 -12.42 -16.68
CA LEU A 228 -16.51 -13.65 -15.89
C LEU A 228 -17.02 -14.85 -16.69
N TYR A 229 -18.19 -14.71 -17.30
CA TYR A 229 -18.75 -15.76 -18.16
C TYR A 229 -17.84 -16.09 -19.35
N HIS A 230 -17.35 -15.05 -20.05
CA HIS A 230 -16.47 -15.22 -21.21
C HIS A 230 -15.18 -15.97 -20.85
N PHE A 231 -14.50 -15.53 -19.78
CA PHE A 231 -13.24 -16.14 -19.37
C PHE A 231 -13.42 -17.50 -18.72
N ALA A 232 -14.48 -17.74 -17.96
CA ALA A 232 -14.84 -19.06 -17.45
C ALA A 232 -15.03 -20.07 -18.60
N LEU A 233 -15.75 -19.66 -19.65
CA LEU A 233 -15.97 -20.50 -20.83
C LEU A 233 -14.65 -20.79 -21.59
N MET A 234 -13.74 -19.80 -21.69
CA MET A 234 -12.42 -20.01 -22.28
C MET A 234 -11.55 -20.95 -21.44
N LEU A 235 -11.57 -20.78 -20.12
CA LEU A 235 -10.82 -21.62 -19.20
C LEU A 235 -11.30 -23.09 -19.25
N THR A 236 -12.62 -23.31 -19.18
CA THR A 236 -13.17 -24.66 -19.23
C THR A 236 -12.80 -25.38 -20.53
N ARG A 237 -12.88 -24.69 -21.68
CA ARG A 237 -12.42 -25.23 -22.98
C ARG A 237 -10.92 -25.53 -23.00
N HIS A 238 -10.11 -24.65 -22.41
CA HIS A 238 -8.67 -24.90 -22.33
C HIS A 238 -8.36 -26.13 -21.48
N LEU A 239 -9.00 -26.27 -20.31
CA LEU A 239 -8.84 -27.43 -19.44
C LEU A 239 -9.33 -28.72 -20.10
N ALA A 240 -10.47 -28.69 -20.79
CA ALA A 240 -10.98 -29.84 -21.54
C ALA A 240 -10.01 -30.31 -22.65
N ARG A 241 -9.46 -29.38 -23.43
CA ARG A 241 -8.43 -29.69 -24.46
C ARG A 241 -7.18 -30.31 -23.86
N ARG A 242 -6.73 -29.79 -22.70
CA ARG A 242 -5.59 -30.38 -21.97
C ARG A 242 -5.88 -31.77 -21.43
N ALA A 243 -7.08 -32.00 -20.93
CA ALA A 243 -7.49 -33.33 -20.47
C ALA A 243 -7.49 -34.33 -21.63
N ALA A 244 -8.08 -33.98 -22.78
CA ALA A 244 -8.08 -34.79 -23.98
C ALA A 244 -6.66 -35.12 -24.46
N ALA A 245 -5.78 -34.12 -24.57
CA ALA A 245 -4.39 -34.34 -24.96
C ALA A 245 -3.59 -35.24 -23.98
N ARG A 246 -3.94 -35.24 -22.70
CA ARG A 246 -3.35 -36.15 -21.71
C ARG A 246 -3.83 -37.60 -21.86
N THR A 247 -5.10 -37.76 -22.22
CA THR A 247 -5.69 -39.10 -22.48
C THR A 247 -5.06 -39.70 -23.73
N GLU A 248 -4.89 -38.93 -24.80
CA GLU A 248 -4.22 -39.37 -26.04
C GLU A 248 -2.73 -39.72 -25.79
N ALA A 249 -2.03 -38.92 -24.98
CA ALA A 249 -0.62 -39.22 -24.63
C ALA A 249 -0.48 -40.42 -23.68
N GLY A 250 -1.50 -40.73 -22.89
CA GLY A 250 -1.53 -41.91 -22.01
C GLY A 250 -1.82 -43.24 -22.72
N THR A 251 -2.32 -43.19 -23.96
CA THR A 251 -2.58 -44.38 -24.80
C THR A 251 -1.40 -44.76 -25.70
N ALA A 252 -0.36 -43.94 -25.79
CA ALA A 252 0.89 -44.30 -26.49
C ALA A 252 1.66 -45.35 -25.66
N PRO A 253 2.06 -46.49 -26.26
CA PRO A 253 2.78 -47.52 -25.53
C PRO A 253 4.13 -46.97 -24.99
N ALA A 254 4.32 -47.10 -23.69
CA ALA A 254 5.55 -46.71 -23.02
C ALA A 254 6.69 -47.67 -23.45
N THR A 255 7.34 -47.34 -24.53
CA THR A 255 8.61 -47.99 -24.92
C THR A 255 9.74 -47.38 -24.10
N GLY A 256 10.10 -48.00 -23.03
CA GLY A 256 11.26 -47.64 -22.21
C GLY A 256 11.00 -47.83 -20.72
N GLN A 257 11.24 -49.07 -20.22
CA GLN A 257 11.27 -49.30 -18.79
C GLN A 257 12.46 -48.54 -18.15
N PRO A 258 12.23 -47.72 -17.12
CA PRO A 258 13.34 -47.12 -16.38
C PRO A 258 13.94 -48.17 -15.42
N ALA A 259 15.26 -48.29 -15.40
CA ALA A 259 16.03 -49.14 -14.47
C ALA A 259 15.63 -48.91 -13.01
N PRO A 260 15.38 -49.97 -12.24
CA PRO A 260 14.99 -49.87 -10.84
C PRO A 260 16.19 -49.56 -9.94
N GLY A 261 16.02 -48.70 -8.96
CA GLY A 261 16.82 -48.66 -7.75
C GLY A 261 17.33 -47.31 -7.27
N SER A 262 17.79 -46.37 -8.11
CA SER A 262 18.43 -45.14 -7.62
C SER A 262 17.56 -43.88 -7.72
N ARG A 263 16.40 -43.94 -8.35
CA ARG A 263 15.54 -42.76 -8.65
C ARG A 263 14.52 -42.40 -7.58
N HIS A 264 14.26 -43.28 -6.60
CA HIS A 264 13.25 -43.01 -5.56
C HIS A 264 13.72 -41.94 -4.56
N ALA A 265 14.98 -41.97 -4.11
CA ALA A 265 15.54 -40.98 -3.20
C ALA A 265 15.60 -39.57 -3.81
N LEU A 266 15.98 -39.44 -5.08
CA LEU A 266 16.04 -38.16 -5.80
C LEU A 266 14.64 -37.51 -6.05
N ARG A 267 13.56 -38.27 -5.96
CA ARG A 267 12.22 -37.79 -6.10
C ARG A 267 11.79 -36.88 -4.94
N TYR A 268 12.23 -37.18 -3.73
CA TYR A 268 11.90 -36.45 -2.52
C TYR A 268 12.89 -35.31 -2.19
N LEU A 269 14.06 -35.29 -2.82
CA LEU A 269 15.11 -34.31 -2.59
C LEU A 269 14.60 -32.85 -2.70
N PRO A 270 13.75 -32.43 -3.70
CA PRO A 270 13.22 -31.10 -3.77
C PRO A 270 12.38 -30.69 -2.54
N HIS A 271 11.59 -31.63 -2.02
CA HIS A 271 10.77 -31.38 -0.83
C HIS A 271 11.59 -31.33 0.44
N LEU A 272 12.63 -32.17 0.52
CA LEU A 272 13.58 -32.17 1.65
C LEU A 272 14.35 -30.84 1.71
N VAL A 273 14.84 -30.35 0.58
CA VAL A 273 15.54 -29.05 0.49
C VAL A 273 14.62 -27.90 0.89
N ALA A 274 13.39 -27.88 0.41
CA ALA A 274 12.40 -26.86 0.79
C ALA A 274 12.03 -26.96 2.28
N GLY A 275 11.84 -28.18 2.79
CA GLY A 275 11.56 -28.43 4.22
C GLY A 275 12.71 -27.99 5.11
N LEU A 276 13.96 -28.28 4.73
CA LEU A 276 15.16 -27.85 5.45
C LEU A 276 15.28 -26.31 5.44
N ALA A 277 15.00 -25.65 4.29
CA ALA A 277 15.01 -24.21 4.20
C ALA A 277 13.98 -23.56 5.14
N LEU A 278 12.75 -24.10 5.19
CA LEU A 278 11.73 -23.62 6.13
C LEU A 278 12.11 -23.90 7.59
N LEU A 279 12.71 -25.06 7.88
CA LEU A 279 13.19 -25.40 9.22
C LEU A 279 14.27 -24.41 9.69
N LEU A 280 15.20 -24.04 8.82
CA LEU A 280 16.22 -23.03 9.12
C LEU A 280 15.60 -21.65 9.42
N VAL A 281 14.57 -21.25 8.67
CA VAL A 281 13.82 -20.01 8.93
C VAL A 281 13.11 -20.08 10.29
N VAL A 282 12.48 -21.20 10.61
CA VAL A 282 11.83 -21.39 11.92
C VAL A 282 12.88 -21.37 13.03
N ALA A 283 14.02 -22.03 12.85
CA ALA A 283 15.10 -22.01 13.84
C ALA A 283 15.65 -20.60 14.06
N ALA A 284 15.76 -19.79 13.01
CA ALA A 284 16.20 -18.40 13.09
C ALA A 284 15.18 -17.50 13.80
N ALA A 285 13.89 -17.86 13.83
CA ALA A 285 12.84 -17.12 14.54
C ALA A 285 12.91 -17.28 16.07
N PHE A 286 13.60 -18.33 16.57
CA PHE A 286 13.78 -18.48 18.00
C PHE A 286 14.90 -17.57 18.50
N PRO A 287 14.68 -16.84 19.60
CA PRO A 287 15.67 -15.93 20.15
C PRO A 287 16.96 -16.70 20.52
N HIS A 288 18.07 -16.23 19.98
CA HIS A 288 19.39 -16.68 20.44
C HIS A 288 19.53 -16.27 21.92
N ARG A 289 20.20 -17.10 22.73
CA ARG A 289 20.47 -16.80 24.14
C ARG A 289 21.01 -15.38 24.27
N GLU A 290 20.29 -14.55 25.02
CA GLU A 290 20.72 -13.18 25.29
C GLU A 290 21.98 -13.20 26.15
N ALA A 291 23.02 -12.54 25.68
CA ALA A 291 24.22 -12.35 26.45
C ALA A 291 23.89 -11.45 27.67
N ALA A 292 24.53 -11.74 28.82
CA ALA A 292 24.47 -10.94 30.04
C ALA A 292 23.26 -11.13 30.99
N GLY A 293 22.39 -12.12 30.81
CA GLY A 293 21.37 -12.50 31.79
C GLY A 293 20.15 -11.57 31.93
N PHE A 294 20.06 -10.48 31.14
CA PHE A 294 18.90 -9.60 31.10
C PHE A 294 17.83 -10.15 30.14
N ALA A 295 16.59 -10.28 30.62
CA ALA A 295 15.45 -10.73 29.81
C ALA A 295 14.94 -9.63 28.85
N THR A 296 15.78 -9.16 27.93
CA THR A 296 15.44 -8.06 27.03
C THR A 296 14.37 -8.47 26.00
N ALA A 297 14.21 -9.76 25.71
CA ALA A 297 13.13 -10.28 24.90
C ALA A 297 11.76 -10.08 25.58
N ASP A 298 11.69 -10.35 26.89
CA ASP A 298 10.44 -10.20 27.65
C ASP A 298 10.10 -8.70 27.83
N PHE A 299 11.10 -7.84 28.04
CA PHE A 299 10.90 -6.39 27.95
C PHE A 299 10.33 -5.97 26.59
N GLY A 300 10.85 -6.53 25.49
CA GLY A 300 10.35 -6.28 24.15
C GLY A 300 8.89 -6.69 23.91
N ARG A 301 8.35 -7.62 24.70
CA ARG A 301 6.94 -8.07 24.63
C ARG A 301 5.96 -7.15 25.39
N LEU A 302 6.47 -6.28 26.26
CA LEU A 302 5.60 -5.39 27.03
C LEU A 302 4.78 -4.48 26.10
N PRO A 303 3.48 -4.33 26.37
CA PRO A 303 2.60 -3.54 25.53
C PRO A 303 2.76 -2.04 25.78
N VAL A 304 2.65 -1.26 24.73
CA VAL A 304 2.63 0.21 24.76
C VAL A 304 1.64 0.72 23.72
N LEU A 305 0.89 1.78 24.04
CA LEU A 305 0.07 2.47 23.07
C LEU A 305 0.92 3.54 22.35
N HIS A 306 1.01 3.45 21.04
CA HIS A 306 1.75 4.42 20.21
C HIS A 306 1.14 4.47 18.82
N ASP A 307 0.97 5.68 18.26
CA ASP A 307 0.36 5.92 16.95
C ASP A 307 -0.97 5.18 16.75
N GLY A 308 -1.86 5.23 17.77
CA GLY A 308 -3.23 4.73 17.68
C GLY A 308 -3.44 3.25 17.90
N ARG A 309 -2.38 2.45 18.15
CA ARG A 309 -2.54 1.01 18.46
C ARG A 309 -1.58 0.53 19.56
N VAL A 310 -2.00 -0.51 20.25
CA VAL A 310 -1.14 -1.17 21.23
C VAL A 310 -0.15 -2.07 20.48
N LYS A 311 1.15 -1.86 20.73
CA LYS A 311 2.29 -2.53 20.07
C LYS A 311 3.23 -3.10 21.15
N PRO A 312 4.03 -4.14 20.84
CA PRO A 312 5.13 -4.54 21.71
C PRO A 312 6.27 -3.50 21.64
N LEU A 313 6.98 -3.29 22.75
CA LEU A 313 8.14 -2.39 22.79
C LEU A 313 9.24 -2.77 21.78
N ASP A 314 9.35 -4.05 21.39
CA ASP A 314 10.25 -4.49 20.32
C ASP A 314 9.93 -3.81 18.98
N THR A 315 8.63 -3.62 18.66
CA THR A 315 8.22 -2.87 17.45
C THR A 315 8.68 -1.42 17.53
N ILE A 316 8.51 -0.78 18.70
CA ILE A 316 8.96 0.61 18.91
C ILE A 316 10.49 0.71 18.74
N ALA A 317 11.23 -0.21 19.33
CA ALA A 317 12.69 -0.24 19.23
C ALA A 317 13.17 -0.39 17.78
N ARG A 318 12.62 -1.34 17.04
CA ARG A 318 12.98 -1.62 15.65
C ARG A 318 12.58 -0.49 14.71
N THR A 319 11.32 -0.04 14.81
CA THR A 319 10.79 1.04 13.97
C THR A 319 11.49 2.36 14.29
N GLY A 320 11.68 2.68 15.57
CA GLY A 320 12.41 3.88 16.03
C GLY A 320 13.82 3.96 15.44
N LEU A 321 14.60 2.89 15.56
CA LEU A 321 15.94 2.81 14.96
C LEU A 321 15.92 2.91 13.44
N LEU A 322 14.99 2.21 12.80
CA LEU A 322 14.89 2.21 11.34
C LEU A 322 14.61 3.62 10.81
N LEU A 323 13.72 4.37 11.47
CA LEU A 323 13.36 5.74 11.08
C LEU A 323 14.45 6.76 11.40
N ILE A 324 15.25 6.56 12.45
CA ILE A 324 16.33 7.48 12.83
C ILE A 324 17.57 7.25 11.97
N GLN A 325 18.02 6.00 11.78
CA GLN A 325 19.30 5.70 11.14
C GLN A 325 19.24 4.79 9.90
N ASN A 326 18.06 4.35 9.46
CA ASN A 326 17.85 3.36 8.38
C ASN A 326 18.53 1.99 8.64
N ARG A 327 18.76 1.63 9.89
CA ARG A 327 19.36 0.35 10.32
C ARG A 327 18.75 -0.10 11.64
N GLN A 328 18.78 -1.40 11.92
CA GLN A 328 18.26 -1.98 13.16
C GLN A 328 19.33 -2.42 14.15
N ARG A 329 20.57 -2.01 13.97
CA ARG A 329 21.69 -2.27 14.91
C ARG A 329 22.46 -0.99 15.16
N VAL A 330 22.85 -0.76 16.40
CA VAL A 330 23.63 0.41 16.80
C VAL A 330 25.03 -0.05 17.17
N ARG A 331 26.03 0.63 16.66
CA ARG A 331 27.43 0.46 17.09
C ARG A 331 27.72 1.50 18.16
N THR A 332 28.17 1.05 19.31
CA THR A 332 28.58 1.92 20.40
C THR A 332 29.98 2.47 20.15
N PRO A 333 30.41 3.57 20.80
CA PRO A 333 31.77 4.13 20.64
C PRO A 333 32.88 3.16 21.01
N ASP A 334 32.62 2.23 21.94
CA ASP A 334 33.55 1.17 22.38
C ASP A 334 33.56 -0.05 21.43
N GLY A 335 32.82 0.02 20.29
CA GLY A 335 32.81 -1.00 19.24
C GLY A 335 31.79 -2.13 19.44
N ALA A 336 31.06 -2.18 20.54
CA ALA A 336 30.03 -3.16 20.77
C ALA A 336 28.80 -2.92 19.86
N THR A 337 28.05 -3.97 19.55
CA THR A 337 26.83 -3.86 18.73
C THR A 337 25.60 -4.13 19.59
N LEU A 338 24.72 -3.14 19.69
CA LEU A 338 23.47 -3.24 20.41
C LEU A 338 22.32 -3.73 19.52
N THR A 339 21.46 -4.55 20.11
CA THR A 339 20.14 -4.87 19.54
C THR A 339 19.20 -3.66 19.66
N PRO A 340 18.10 -3.60 18.87
CA PRO A 340 17.12 -2.51 19.00
C PRO A 340 16.58 -2.35 20.42
N ARG A 341 16.32 -3.45 21.12
CA ARG A 341 15.81 -3.43 22.51
C ARG A 341 16.81 -2.84 23.48
N GLN A 342 18.10 -3.23 23.39
CA GLN A 342 19.16 -2.64 24.23
C GLN A 342 19.33 -1.15 23.98
N TRP A 343 19.28 -0.74 22.69
CA TRP A 343 19.30 0.67 22.33
C TRP A 343 18.11 1.44 22.94
N LEU A 344 16.88 0.91 22.86
CA LEU A 344 15.71 1.55 23.44
C LEU A 344 15.83 1.67 24.97
N LEU A 345 16.30 0.62 25.65
CA LEU A 345 16.58 0.65 27.09
C LEU A 345 17.60 1.73 27.44
N ASP A 346 18.66 1.87 26.67
CA ASP A 346 19.66 2.95 26.93
C ASP A 346 19.07 4.34 26.67
N VAL A 347 18.30 4.54 25.58
CA VAL A 347 17.64 5.83 25.30
C VAL A 347 16.70 6.23 26.42
N CYS A 348 15.91 5.28 26.95
CA CYS A 348 14.92 5.55 27.97
C CYS A 348 15.52 5.68 29.38
N PHE A 349 16.57 4.89 29.72
CA PHE A 349 17.04 4.76 31.08
C PHE A 349 18.51 5.13 31.33
N ARG A 350 19.34 5.21 30.25
CA ARG A 350 20.74 5.66 30.26
C ARG A 350 20.99 6.67 29.18
N PRO A 351 20.24 7.80 29.16
CA PRO A 351 20.37 8.79 28.09
C PRO A 351 21.80 9.35 27.97
N GLU A 352 22.52 9.48 29.08
CA GLU A 352 23.94 9.92 29.10
C GLU A 352 24.85 9.04 28.21
N ARG A 353 24.49 7.74 28.07
CA ARG A 353 25.20 6.79 27.21
C ARG A 353 24.62 6.79 25.81
N ALA A 354 23.29 6.75 25.69
CA ALA A 354 22.61 6.71 24.42
C ALA A 354 22.87 7.97 23.57
N ASP A 355 23.01 9.13 24.21
CA ASP A 355 23.31 10.41 23.53
C ASP A 355 24.66 10.42 22.84
N THR A 356 25.56 9.47 23.15
CA THR A 356 26.88 9.33 22.47
C THR A 356 26.79 8.43 21.22
N TYR A 357 25.69 7.73 20.99
CA TYR A 357 25.59 6.82 19.86
C TYR A 357 25.35 7.59 18.55
N ALA A 358 26.14 7.29 17.52
CA ALA A 358 26.08 7.93 16.21
C ALA A 358 24.92 7.34 15.37
N VAL A 359 23.68 7.76 15.69
CA VAL A 359 22.46 7.23 15.06
C VAL A 359 21.79 8.21 14.08
N PHE A 360 22.12 9.50 14.11
CA PHE A 360 21.51 10.49 13.24
C PHE A 360 22.28 10.62 11.94
N ARG A 361 21.66 10.19 10.85
CA ARG A 361 22.25 10.28 9.52
C ARG A 361 21.95 11.65 8.90
N ILE A 362 23.00 12.32 8.41
CA ILE A 362 22.92 13.60 7.69
C ILE A 362 23.76 13.46 6.43
N ASP A 363 23.12 13.50 5.27
CA ASP A 363 23.77 13.32 3.96
C ASP A 363 23.95 14.65 3.20
N ASN A 364 23.37 15.76 3.68
CA ASN A 364 23.38 17.03 2.99
C ASN A 364 24.45 17.97 3.57
N ASP A 365 25.40 18.40 2.72
CA ASP A 365 26.53 19.26 3.14
C ASP A 365 26.06 20.64 3.64
N GLN A 366 24.95 21.18 3.12
CA GLN A 366 24.41 22.47 3.57
C GLN A 366 23.84 22.37 4.99
N VAL A 367 23.26 21.20 5.36
CA VAL A 367 22.83 20.92 6.73
C VAL A 367 24.04 20.80 7.64
N LEU A 368 25.11 20.10 7.22
CA LEU A 368 26.34 20.02 7.98
C LEU A 368 26.96 21.40 8.19
N ALA A 369 27.00 22.25 7.17
CA ALA A 369 27.49 23.62 7.26
C ALA A 369 26.65 24.48 8.25
N LEU A 370 25.31 24.36 8.24
CA LEU A 370 24.43 25.01 9.22
C LEU A 370 24.80 24.62 10.65
N LEU A 371 25.09 23.32 10.86
CA LEU A 371 25.45 22.78 12.18
C LEU A 371 26.93 22.96 12.53
N ARG A 372 27.72 23.54 11.66
CA ARG A 372 29.18 23.67 11.80
C ARG A 372 29.88 22.34 12.10
N LEU A 373 29.35 21.26 11.51
CA LEU A 373 29.92 19.92 11.63
C LEU A 373 30.63 19.54 10.33
N ALA A 374 31.77 18.88 10.46
CA ALA A 374 32.49 18.31 9.33
C ALA A 374 32.09 16.82 9.17
N ALA A 375 32.19 16.29 7.95
CA ALA A 375 31.95 14.86 7.72
C ALA A 375 32.94 13.99 8.55
N SER A 376 34.15 14.48 8.84
CA SER A 376 35.12 13.83 9.72
C SER A 376 34.63 13.62 11.16
N ASP A 377 33.70 14.44 11.62
CA ASP A 377 33.20 14.39 13.01
C ASP A 377 32.15 13.28 13.19
N GLY A 378 31.63 12.72 12.06
CA GLY A 378 30.64 11.69 12.05
C GLY A 378 31.19 10.28 11.90
N ASP A 379 30.51 9.27 12.45
CA ASP A 379 30.81 7.86 12.19
C ASP A 379 30.57 7.55 10.71
N HIS A 380 31.59 7.02 10.04
CA HIS A 380 31.59 6.83 8.58
C HIS A 380 31.20 8.08 7.76
N GLY A 381 31.51 9.27 8.27
CA GLY A 381 31.29 10.54 7.56
C GLY A 381 29.85 11.03 7.43
N VAL A 382 28.88 10.30 7.93
CA VAL A 382 27.45 10.61 7.71
C VAL A 382 26.57 10.43 8.94
N ARG A 383 27.09 9.93 10.06
CA ARG A 383 26.32 9.67 11.27
C ARG A 383 26.86 10.44 12.45
N PHE A 384 25.95 11.11 13.13
CA PHE A 384 26.22 11.97 14.27
C PHE A 384 25.48 11.49 15.51
N SER A 385 26.02 11.78 16.69
CA SER A 385 25.36 11.48 17.95
C SER A 385 24.44 12.63 18.36
N PHE A 386 23.48 12.35 19.28
CA PHE A 386 22.62 13.39 19.83
C PHE A 386 23.45 14.47 20.55
N ARG A 387 24.51 14.08 21.28
CA ARG A 387 25.43 15.01 21.96
C ARG A 387 26.06 16.03 21.02
N GLN A 388 26.36 15.64 19.77
CA GLN A 388 26.88 16.58 18.76
C GLN A 388 25.80 17.51 18.21
N LEU A 389 24.52 17.06 18.18
CA LEU A 389 23.42 17.83 17.62
C LEU A 389 22.70 18.71 18.65
N GLU A 390 22.78 18.37 19.93
CA GLU A 390 22.10 19.06 21.03
C GLU A 390 22.34 20.58 21.07
N PRO A 391 23.59 21.10 20.87
CA PRO A 391 23.83 22.54 20.85
C PRO A 391 23.15 23.28 19.70
N HIS A 392 22.71 22.56 18.68
CA HIS A 392 22.17 23.10 17.43
C HIS A 392 20.62 22.94 17.31
N LEU A 393 19.93 22.42 18.34
CA LEU A 393 18.50 22.13 18.30
C LEU A 393 17.65 23.36 17.97
N SER A 394 17.99 24.52 18.52
CA SER A 394 17.27 25.78 18.23
C SER A 394 17.39 26.20 16.76
N ALA A 395 18.61 26.12 16.20
CA ALA A 395 18.87 26.44 14.80
C ALA A 395 18.13 25.45 13.86
N ILE A 396 18.16 24.14 14.20
CA ILE A 396 17.41 23.13 13.45
C ILE A 396 15.91 23.44 13.49
N ALA A 397 15.35 23.77 14.66
CA ALA A 397 13.92 24.07 14.81
C ALA A 397 13.51 25.31 14.01
N GLU A 398 14.29 26.40 14.09
CA GLU A 398 14.01 27.64 13.37
C GLU A 398 14.06 27.46 11.86
N HIS A 399 15.12 26.84 11.34
CA HIS A 399 15.23 26.60 9.90
C HIS A 399 14.19 25.60 9.38
N ALA A 400 13.84 24.58 10.18
CA ALA A 400 12.79 23.64 9.84
C ALA A 400 11.41 24.30 9.83
N ALA A 401 11.11 25.23 10.75
CA ALA A 401 9.85 25.99 10.74
C ALA A 401 9.73 26.86 9.47
N ARG A 402 10.82 27.45 9.00
CA ARG A 402 10.84 28.17 7.71
C ARG A 402 10.61 27.22 6.53
N ALA A 403 11.25 26.04 6.56
CA ALA A 403 11.08 25.02 5.51
C ALA A 403 9.63 24.47 5.45
N GLU A 404 8.90 24.44 6.56
CA GLU A 404 7.50 24.02 6.59
C GLU A 404 6.57 24.97 5.85
N GLN A 405 6.88 26.24 5.80
CA GLN A 405 6.08 27.24 5.08
C GLN A 405 6.22 27.13 3.56
N ILE A 406 7.28 26.43 3.08
CA ILE A 406 7.49 26.17 1.65
C ILE A 406 6.61 24.99 1.22
N GLU A 407 5.90 25.17 0.11
CA GLU A 407 5.09 24.10 -0.47
C GLU A 407 5.94 22.83 -0.71
N PRO A 408 5.48 21.63 -0.32
CA PRO A 408 6.28 20.39 -0.39
C PRO A 408 6.94 20.12 -1.74
N ALA A 409 6.27 20.47 -2.85
CA ALA A 409 6.80 20.30 -4.20
C ALA A 409 7.96 21.27 -4.54
N GLN A 410 8.05 22.40 -3.85
CA GLN A 410 9.04 23.45 -4.09
C GLN A 410 10.26 23.35 -3.15
N ARG A 411 10.21 22.46 -2.13
CA ARG A 411 11.29 22.29 -1.18
C ARG A 411 12.56 21.75 -1.84
N SER A 412 13.67 22.42 -1.62
CA SER A 412 15.00 21.96 -2.04
C SER A 412 15.45 20.70 -1.27
N PRO A 413 16.51 20.02 -1.70
CA PRO A 413 17.10 18.91 -0.94
C PRO A 413 17.53 19.31 0.47
N TYR A 414 17.96 20.56 0.69
CA TYR A 414 18.31 21.10 1.99
C TYR A 414 17.12 21.15 2.96
N GLU A 415 16.01 21.77 2.55
CA GLU A 415 14.82 21.87 3.41
C GLU A 415 14.24 20.50 3.72
N ARG A 416 14.23 19.60 2.74
CA ARG A 416 13.74 18.23 2.93
C ARG A 416 14.58 17.44 3.92
N GLU A 417 15.93 17.53 3.85
CA GLU A 417 16.78 16.82 4.80
C GLU A 417 16.70 17.44 6.20
N LEU A 418 16.57 18.75 6.29
CA LEU A 418 16.39 19.46 7.56
C LEU A 418 15.09 19.06 8.28
N LEU A 419 13.99 18.96 7.55
CA LEU A 419 12.71 18.48 8.08
C LEU A 419 12.79 17.01 8.53
N LYS A 420 13.50 16.16 7.78
CA LYS A 420 13.78 14.76 8.17
C LYS A 420 14.60 14.70 9.46
N LEU A 421 15.65 15.51 9.54
CA LEU A 421 16.51 15.57 10.75
C LEU A 421 15.70 16.01 11.97
N ARG A 422 14.87 17.05 11.85
CA ARG A 422 13.97 17.47 12.93
C ARG A 422 13.00 16.36 13.35
N GLY A 423 12.42 15.65 12.39
CA GLY A 423 11.52 14.52 12.69
C GLY A 423 12.24 13.37 13.41
N ARG A 424 13.49 13.05 13.02
CA ARG A 424 14.34 12.06 13.70
C ARG A 424 14.67 12.48 15.13
N LEU A 425 15.03 13.75 15.33
CA LEU A 425 15.31 14.33 16.66
C LEU A 425 14.07 14.33 17.55
N ALA A 426 12.92 14.77 17.05
CA ALA A 426 11.65 14.76 17.78
C ALA A 426 11.28 13.35 18.26
N ARG A 427 11.44 12.35 17.40
CA ARG A 427 11.23 10.94 17.75
C ARG A 427 12.17 10.45 18.84
N TYR A 428 13.46 10.78 18.71
CA TYR A 428 14.44 10.41 19.73
C TYR A 428 14.13 11.06 21.08
N LEU A 429 13.86 12.36 21.09
CA LEU A 429 13.51 13.10 22.30
C LEU A 429 12.23 12.57 22.95
N GLY A 430 11.21 12.24 22.15
CA GLY A 430 9.99 11.64 22.65
C GLY A 430 10.23 10.29 23.34
N LEU A 431 11.06 9.42 22.77
CA LEU A 431 11.44 8.14 23.40
C LEU A 431 12.24 8.37 24.69
N ARG A 432 13.20 9.31 24.66
CA ARG A 432 14.06 9.67 25.80
C ARG A 432 13.26 10.17 27.00
N CYS A 433 12.13 10.83 26.74
CA CYS A 433 11.22 11.37 27.79
C CYS A 433 10.07 10.42 28.16
N SER A 434 10.01 9.18 27.62
CA SER A 434 8.80 8.35 27.82
C SER A 434 8.69 7.66 29.17
N PHE A 435 9.81 7.40 29.87
CA PHE A 435 9.79 6.65 31.12
C PHE A 435 10.35 7.42 32.32
N GLN A 436 11.24 8.37 32.10
CA GLN A 436 11.86 9.16 33.16
C GLN A 436 12.26 10.55 32.64
N ILE A 437 12.51 11.48 33.55
CA ILE A 437 13.06 12.79 33.20
C ILE A 437 14.53 12.56 32.76
N PRO A 438 14.88 12.92 31.52
CA PRO A 438 16.25 12.72 31.03
C PRO A 438 17.29 13.40 31.89
N LEU A 439 18.39 12.72 32.14
CA LEU A 439 19.53 13.23 32.96
C LEU A 439 19.17 13.60 34.39
N HIS A 440 18.00 13.25 34.91
CA HIS A 440 17.70 13.45 36.33
C HIS A 440 18.62 12.54 37.18
N PRO A 441 19.32 13.07 38.18
CA PRO A 441 20.36 12.34 38.93
C PRO A 441 19.78 11.08 39.61
N ASP A 442 18.59 11.17 40.24
CA ASP A 442 17.91 10.03 40.85
C ASP A 442 16.38 10.18 40.71
N PHE A 443 15.87 9.77 39.53
CA PHE A 443 14.41 9.79 39.27
C PHE A 443 13.64 8.85 40.19
N ALA A 444 14.22 7.71 40.60
CA ALA A 444 13.57 6.79 41.50
C ALA A 444 13.36 7.39 42.89
N ALA A 445 14.35 8.11 43.41
CA ALA A 445 14.22 8.83 44.66
C ALA A 445 13.19 9.98 44.57
N LEU A 446 13.10 10.67 43.42
CA LEU A 446 12.09 11.73 43.23
C LEU A 446 10.68 11.14 43.29
N VAL A 447 10.41 10.03 42.58
CA VAL A 447 9.11 9.39 42.57
C VAL A 447 8.78 8.77 43.96
N GLY A 448 9.76 8.21 44.65
CA GLY A 448 9.59 7.68 46.00
C GLY A 448 9.22 8.77 47.01
N ARG A 449 9.90 9.93 46.98
CA ARG A 449 9.54 11.09 47.81
C ARG A 449 8.14 11.62 47.49
N PHE A 450 7.81 11.72 46.21
CA PHE A 450 6.48 12.12 45.79
C PHE A 450 5.40 11.17 46.30
N GLU A 451 5.61 9.86 46.27
CA GLU A 451 4.69 8.88 46.83
C GLU A 451 4.47 9.04 48.32
N GLN A 452 5.55 9.30 49.06
CA GLN A 452 5.49 9.59 50.50
C GLN A 452 4.76 10.92 50.79
N LEU A 453 4.89 11.90 49.90
CA LEU A 453 4.26 13.21 50.04
C LEU A 453 2.75 13.17 49.74
N LEU A 454 2.24 12.25 48.90
CA LEU A 454 0.85 12.22 48.44
C LEU A 454 -0.20 12.36 49.54
N PRO A 455 -0.17 11.63 50.66
CA PRO A 455 -1.19 11.73 51.73
C PRO A 455 -1.24 13.14 52.34
N THR A 456 -0.05 13.69 52.66
CA THR A 456 0.10 15.03 53.23
C THR A 456 -0.21 16.12 52.24
N ALA A 457 0.21 15.96 50.98
CA ALA A 457 -0.01 16.91 49.90
C ALA A 457 -1.52 17.11 49.65
N HIS A 458 -2.30 16.02 49.63
CA HIS A 458 -3.74 16.09 49.42
C HIS A 458 -4.46 16.87 50.53
N THR A 459 -4.18 16.55 51.83
CA THR A 459 -4.79 17.21 52.97
C THR A 459 -4.37 18.71 53.06
N THR A 460 -3.10 19.01 52.78
CA THR A 460 -2.57 20.38 52.80
C THR A 460 -3.18 21.21 51.66
N THR A 461 -3.31 20.65 50.48
CA THR A 461 -3.94 21.33 49.32
C THR A 461 -5.40 21.61 49.58
N GLN A 462 -6.14 20.66 50.17
CA GLN A 462 -7.54 20.88 50.54
C GLN A 462 -7.66 21.98 51.64
N ALA A 463 -6.79 21.98 52.65
CA ALA A 463 -6.76 23.07 53.61
C ALA A 463 -6.51 24.44 53.00
N HIS A 464 -5.58 24.52 52.02
CA HIS A 464 -5.28 25.75 51.31
C HIS A 464 -6.49 26.24 50.48
N ILE A 465 -7.17 25.33 49.76
CA ILE A 465 -8.38 25.64 48.98
C ILE A 465 -9.49 26.13 49.90
N ASP A 466 -9.66 25.53 51.06
CA ASP A 466 -10.68 25.91 52.06
C ASP A 466 -10.32 27.20 52.86
N GLY A 467 -9.22 27.87 52.49
CA GLY A 467 -8.74 29.06 53.20
C GLY A 467 -8.17 28.80 54.58
N ARG A 468 -7.91 27.57 54.96
CA ARG A 468 -7.30 27.17 56.23
C ARG A 468 -5.78 27.27 56.18
N GLN A 469 -5.15 27.32 57.37
CA GLN A 469 -3.68 27.35 57.44
C GLN A 469 -3.11 26.06 56.82
N ALA A 470 -2.29 26.24 55.80
CA ALA A 470 -1.68 25.16 55.05
C ALA A 470 -0.13 25.23 55.13
N ASP A 471 0.53 24.09 55.12
CA ASP A 471 1.98 24.03 55.07
C ASP A 471 2.51 24.47 53.69
N THR A 472 3.09 25.64 53.63
CA THR A 472 3.62 26.26 52.39
C THR A 472 4.86 25.55 51.89
N ALA A 473 5.61 24.78 52.72
CA ALA A 473 6.74 23.99 52.29
C ALA A 473 6.26 22.77 51.47
N VAL A 474 5.27 22.08 51.96
CA VAL A 474 4.64 20.94 51.29
C VAL A 474 4.05 21.38 49.93
N LEU A 475 3.35 22.52 49.89
CA LEU A 475 2.77 23.05 48.67
C LEU A 475 3.85 23.41 47.62
N ARG A 476 4.97 23.99 48.04
CA ARG A 476 6.07 24.33 47.12
C ARG A 476 6.76 23.09 46.59
N GLU A 477 7.02 22.10 47.46
CA GLU A 477 7.63 20.83 47.05
C GLU A 477 6.72 20.10 46.08
N LEU A 478 5.40 20.05 46.35
CA LEU A 478 4.40 19.45 45.46
C LEU A 478 4.41 20.15 44.07
N ALA A 479 4.31 21.49 44.08
CA ALA A 479 4.28 22.26 42.82
C ALA A 479 5.55 22.06 41.99
N SER A 480 6.71 22.07 42.65
CA SER A 480 7.99 21.82 41.98
C SER A 480 8.06 20.43 41.38
N THR A 481 7.58 19.42 42.12
CA THR A 481 7.58 18.02 41.64
C THR A 481 6.61 17.81 40.48
N LEU A 482 5.39 18.35 40.59
CA LEU A 482 4.41 18.28 39.51
C LEU A 482 4.89 19.02 38.26
N ALA A 483 5.55 20.15 38.37
CA ALA A 483 6.15 20.87 37.24
C ALA A 483 7.20 20.03 36.52
N GLN A 484 8.00 19.26 37.27
CA GLN A 484 8.96 18.32 36.66
C GLN A 484 8.25 17.15 35.93
N PHE A 485 7.15 16.62 36.48
CA PHE A 485 6.37 15.57 35.83
C PHE A 485 5.61 16.08 34.60
N GLN A 486 5.28 17.38 34.54
CA GLN A 486 4.71 17.99 33.35
C GLN A 486 5.67 17.91 32.14
N VAL A 487 6.98 17.99 32.36
CA VAL A 487 7.97 17.80 31.28
C VAL A 487 7.83 16.40 30.64
N LEU A 488 7.62 15.36 31.44
CA LEU A 488 7.35 14.01 30.95
C LEU A 488 6.03 13.93 30.20
N ARG A 489 4.99 14.57 30.72
CA ARG A 489 3.66 14.60 30.08
C ARG A 489 3.72 15.22 28.70
N ASP A 490 4.39 16.38 28.56
CA ASP A 490 4.37 17.18 27.35
C ASP A 490 5.31 16.67 26.26
N HIS A 491 6.33 15.88 26.60
CA HIS A 491 7.37 15.43 25.67
C HIS A 491 7.40 13.93 25.43
N ALA A 492 6.72 13.11 26.23
CA ALA A 492 6.69 11.66 26.03
C ALA A 492 5.94 11.27 24.74
N SER A 493 6.54 10.35 23.99
CA SER A 493 5.89 9.81 22.80
C SER A 493 5.12 8.49 23.06
N LEU A 494 5.40 7.81 24.18
CA LEU A 494 4.81 6.51 24.48
C LEU A 494 3.81 6.63 25.64
N LEU A 495 2.63 6.03 25.46
CA LEU A 495 1.68 5.84 26.52
C LEU A 495 1.92 4.44 27.10
N VAL A 496 2.65 4.39 28.22
CA VAL A 496 3.19 3.15 28.78
C VAL A 496 2.37 2.60 29.95
N VAL A 497 1.53 3.44 30.56
CA VAL A 497 0.69 3.05 31.69
C VAL A 497 -0.67 2.58 31.18
N PRO A 498 -0.99 1.26 31.29
CA PRO A 498 -2.26 0.73 30.85
C PRO A 498 -3.43 1.23 31.70
N PRO A 499 -4.66 1.29 31.16
CA PRO A 499 -5.85 1.63 31.93
C PRO A 499 -6.10 0.60 33.03
N ALA A 500 -6.68 1.05 34.15
CA ALA A 500 -7.23 0.16 35.16
C ALA A 500 -8.36 -0.68 34.52
N SER A 501 -8.62 -1.90 35.09
CA SER A 501 -9.51 -2.89 34.49
C SER A 501 -10.94 -2.42 34.17
N ASP A 502 -11.42 -1.35 34.80
CA ASP A 502 -12.76 -0.79 34.63
C ASP A 502 -12.78 0.49 33.76
N ALA A 503 -11.64 0.91 33.24
CA ALA A 503 -11.52 2.10 32.41
C ALA A 503 -11.94 1.86 30.94
N ARG A 504 -12.41 2.92 30.26
CA ARG A 504 -12.78 2.88 28.85
C ARG A 504 -11.60 2.41 27.99
N PRO A 505 -11.83 1.60 26.93
CA PRO A 505 -10.79 1.28 25.95
C PRO A 505 -10.14 2.58 25.45
N GLY A 506 -8.80 2.68 25.55
CA GLY A 506 -8.05 3.86 25.13
C GLY A 506 -7.56 4.80 26.22
N ALA A 507 -7.85 4.54 27.48
CA ALA A 507 -7.35 5.35 28.60
C ALA A 507 -5.90 5.03 29.00
N TRP A 508 -5.04 4.75 28.03
CA TRP A 508 -3.59 4.66 28.23
C TRP A 508 -3.02 6.03 28.58
N GLN A 509 -2.03 6.05 29.46
CA GLN A 509 -1.42 7.29 29.93
C GLN A 509 0.08 7.30 29.67
N THR A 510 0.65 8.51 29.48
CA THR A 510 2.10 8.70 29.58
C THR A 510 2.54 8.48 31.02
N MET A 511 3.82 8.29 31.24
CA MET A 511 4.39 8.27 32.58
C MET A 511 4.08 9.57 33.34
N GLY A 512 4.16 10.71 32.65
CA GLY A 512 3.86 12.03 33.20
C GLY A 512 2.40 12.20 33.60
N ASP A 513 1.44 11.77 32.74
CA ASP A 513 0.01 11.81 33.07
C ASP A 513 -0.31 10.96 34.31
N ALA A 514 0.27 9.76 34.38
CA ALA A 514 0.04 8.86 35.51
C ALA A 514 0.64 9.42 36.83
N LEU A 515 1.79 10.09 36.75
CA LEU A 515 2.42 10.74 37.92
C LEU A 515 1.60 11.97 38.37
N VAL A 516 1.21 12.83 37.44
CA VAL A 516 0.37 13.99 37.77
C VAL A 516 -1.01 13.52 38.27
N GLY A 517 -1.60 12.53 37.65
CA GLY A 517 -2.88 11.95 38.03
C GLY A 517 -2.85 11.26 39.41
N ALA A 518 -1.68 10.77 39.84
CA ALA A 518 -1.52 10.14 41.17
C ALA A 518 -1.82 11.10 42.31
N PHE A 519 -1.62 12.42 42.13
CA PHE A 519 -2.02 13.44 43.11
C PHE A 519 -3.54 13.41 43.36
N HIS A 520 -4.33 13.32 42.32
CA HIS A 520 -5.80 13.25 42.43
C HIS A 520 -6.29 11.86 42.93
N ALA A 521 -5.57 10.80 42.55
CA ALA A 521 -5.91 9.42 42.94
C ALA A 521 -5.43 9.08 44.37
N GLY A 522 -4.56 9.88 44.97
CA GLY A 522 -3.96 9.60 46.28
C GLY A 522 -2.94 8.44 46.28
N GLN A 523 -2.65 7.84 45.12
CA GLN A 523 -1.73 6.70 45.00
C GLN A 523 -1.12 6.60 43.63
N LEU A 524 0.08 6.02 43.57
CA LEU A 524 0.74 5.73 42.27
C LEU A 524 0.12 4.51 41.59
N ALA A 525 -0.04 4.57 40.29
CA ALA A 525 -0.36 3.40 39.50
C ALA A 525 0.74 2.32 39.63
N PRO A 526 0.41 1.03 39.80
CA PRO A 526 1.41 -0.03 39.93
C PRO A 526 2.45 -0.07 38.81
N ALA A 527 2.04 0.13 37.58
CA ALA A 527 2.94 0.16 36.41
C ALA A 527 4.01 1.26 36.54
N VAL A 528 3.69 2.41 37.15
CA VAL A 528 4.66 3.50 37.36
C VAL A 528 5.79 3.02 38.28
N ARG A 529 5.46 2.36 39.40
CA ARG A 529 6.46 1.81 40.35
C ARG A 529 7.37 0.81 39.65
N GLU A 530 6.78 -0.09 38.86
CA GLU A 530 7.54 -1.12 38.13
C GLU A 530 8.44 -0.52 37.08
N TYR A 531 8.00 0.47 36.28
CA TYR A 531 8.88 1.12 35.31
C TYR A 531 10.02 1.92 35.96
N VAL A 532 9.79 2.55 37.12
CA VAL A 532 10.83 3.22 37.89
C VAL A 532 11.84 2.19 38.42
N ALA A 533 11.40 1.05 38.97
CA ALA A 533 12.26 -0.04 39.44
C ALA A 533 13.07 -0.64 38.27
N LEU A 534 12.44 -0.84 37.10
CA LEU A 534 13.09 -1.32 35.87
C LEU A 534 14.26 -0.40 35.46
N GLY A 535 14.01 0.90 35.43
CA GLY A 535 15.04 1.89 35.09
C GLY A 535 16.20 1.89 36.09
N LYS A 536 15.91 1.77 37.38
CA LYS A 536 16.93 1.66 38.43
C LYS A 536 17.77 0.39 38.24
N ALA A 537 17.14 -0.77 38.03
CA ALA A 537 17.82 -2.05 37.82
C ALA A 537 18.71 -2.01 36.56
N TRP A 538 18.20 -1.46 35.42
CA TRP A 538 18.97 -1.32 34.19
C TRP A 538 20.20 -0.43 34.38
N ARG A 539 20.06 0.71 35.07
CA ARG A 539 21.18 1.61 35.40
C ARG A 539 22.24 0.95 36.28
N ALA A 540 21.81 0.20 37.30
CA ALA A 540 22.70 -0.49 38.22
C ALA A 540 23.38 -1.73 37.61
N GLY A 541 22.93 -2.22 36.46
CA GLY A 541 23.39 -3.51 35.90
C GLY A 541 22.83 -4.73 36.66
N ASP A 542 21.76 -4.57 37.44
CA ASP A 542 21.09 -5.63 38.19
C ASP A 542 20.14 -6.43 37.27
N ALA A 543 20.65 -7.52 36.73
CA ALA A 543 19.87 -8.39 35.86
C ALA A 543 18.73 -9.12 36.60
N ALA A 544 18.92 -9.46 37.87
CA ALA A 544 17.88 -10.16 38.65
C ALA A 544 16.69 -9.22 38.93
N GLY A 545 16.94 -8.02 39.42
CA GLY A 545 15.92 -7.00 39.65
C GLY A 545 15.22 -6.59 38.35
N PHE A 546 15.96 -6.44 37.24
CA PHE A 546 15.39 -6.16 35.94
C PHE A 546 14.40 -7.27 35.49
N ASN A 547 14.83 -8.53 35.57
CA ASN A 547 14.01 -9.67 35.12
C ASN A 547 12.74 -9.83 35.99
N GLN A 548 12.85 -9.64 37.30
CA GLN A 548 11.72 -9.65 38.19
C GLN A 548 10.69 -8.57 37.85
N THR A 549 11.16 -7.36 37.60
CA THR A 549 10.29 -6.21 37.26
C THR A 549 9.62 -6.40 35.90
N VAL A 550 10.35 -6.91 34.88
CA VAL A 550 9.77 -7.24 33.58
C VAL A 550 8.68 -8.31 33.72
N ALA A 551 8.89 -9.33 34.53
CA ALA A 551 7.88 -10.37 34.82
C ALA A 551 6.63 -9.77 35.48
N ALA A 552 6.79 -8.85 36.45
CA ALA A 552 5.67 -8.18 37.12
C ALA A 552 4.84 -7.32 36.12
N LEU A 553 5.51 -6.55 35.24
CA LEU A 553 4.87 -5.78 34.17
C LEU A 553 4.15 -6.70 33.19
N GLY A 554 4.77 -7.84 32.82
CA GLY A 554 4.19 -8.87 31.96
C GLY A 554 2.90 -9.45 32.55
N ALA A 555 2.92 -9.83 33.81
CA ALA A 555 1.75 -10.36 34.54
C ALA A 555 0.61 -9.32 34.62
N ALA A 556 0.93 -8.05 34.85
CA ALA A 556 -0.06 -6.98 34.83
C ALA A 556 -0.71 -6.83 33.42
N SER A 557 0.04 -7.06 32.34
CA SER A 557 -0.46 -7.00 30.97
C SER A 557 -1.36 -8.20 30.58
N GLU A 558 -1.32 -9.31 31.34
CA GLU A 558 -2.21 -10.46 31.14
C GLU A 558 -3.70 -10.16 31.39
N LYS A 559 -4.00 -9.06 32.06
CA LYS A 559 -5.37 -8.56 32.25
C LYS A 559 -5.99 -8.04 30.94
N THR A 560 -5.20 -7.86 29.88
CA THR A 560 -5.71 -7.47 28.55
C THR A 560 -6.51 -8.62 27.89
N SER A 561 -7.36 -8.28 26.91
CA SER A 561 -8.18 -9.29 26.22
C SER A 561 -7.32 -10.36 25.52
N ALA A 562 -7.82 -11.59 25.44
CA ALA A 562 -7.11 -12.70 24.77
C ALA A 562 -6.74 -12.35 23.31
N GLY A 563 -7.61 -11.64 22.59
CA GLY A 563 -7.33 -11.19 21.23
C GLY A 563 -6.17 -10.20 21.16
N GLN A 564 -6.04 -9.30 22.13
CA GLN A 564 -4.95 -8.34 22.18
C GLN A 564 -3.62 -9.02 22.50
N ARG A 565 -3.61 -9.96 23.45
CA ARG A 565 -2.42 -10.78 23.77
C ARG A 565 -1.94 -11.57 22.55
N LEU A 566 -2.88 -12.20 21.81
CA LEU A 566 -2.54 -12.90 20.56
C LEU A 566 -1.86 -11.98 19.55
N ARG A 567 -2.40 -10.78 19.32
CA ARG A 567 -1.81 -9.81 18.38
C ARG A 567 -0.42 -9.37 18.80
N LEU A 568 -0.22 -9.03 20.07
CA LEU A 568 1.08 -8.65 20.62
C LEU A 568 2.12 -9.77 20.49
N GLY A 569 1.73 -11.00 20.85
CA GLY A 569 2.60 -12.17 20.71
C GLY A 569 2.95 -12.48 19.26
N LEU A 570 1.96 -12.39 18.36
CA LEU A 570 2.16 -12.60 16.94
C LEU A 570 3.05 -11.51 16.31
N GLU A 571 2.85 -10.24 16.69
CA GLU A 571 3.68 -9.13 16.21
C GLU A 571 5.13 -9.29 16.67
N PHE A 572 5.34 -9.66 17.94
CA PHE A 572 6.66 -9.95 18.46
C PHE A 572 7.33 -11.11 17.69
N LEU A 573 6.61 -12.21 17.47
CA LEU A 573 7.11 -13.35 16.69
C LEU A 573 7.42 -12.95 15.24
N PHE A 574 6.54 -12.18 14.61
CA PHE A 574 6.73 -11.65 13.27
C PHE A 574 8.03 -10.83 13.15
N ASN A 575 8.28 -9.94 14.13
CA ASN A 575 9.49 -9.14 14.19
C ASN A 575 10.76 -10.00 14.36
N GLN A 576 10.69 -11.11 15.12
CA GLN A 576 11.82 -12.03 15.31
C GLN A 576 12.07 -12.89 14.08
N ALA A 577 10.98 -13.38 13.46
CA ALA A 577 11.06 -14.30 12.33
C ALA A 577 11.50 -13.61 11.02
N GLU A 578 11.30 -12.30 10.91
CA GLU A 578 11.64 -11.51 9.69
C GLU A 578 11.24 -12.22 8.38
N PRO A 579 9.97 -12.65 8.24
CA PRO A 579 9.57 -13.61 7.20
C PRO A 579 9.84 -13.11 5.78
N PHE A 580 9.76 -11.81 5.55
CA PHE A 580 9.96 -11.23 4.23
C PHE A 580 11.44 -11.21 3.80
N TYR A 581 12.39 -11.07 4.74
CA TYR A 581 13.81 -11.17 4.42
C TYR A 581 14.20 -12.59 4.02
N TRP A 582 13.73 -13.59 4.77
CA TRP A 582 13.97 -14.98 4.43
C TRP A 582 13.26 -15.38 3.14
N ALA A 583 12.02 -14.92 2.93
CA ALA A 583 11.32 -15.15 1.67
C ALA A 583 12.10 -14.56 0.47
N ALA A 584 12.65 -13.36 0.60
CA ALA A 584 13.48 -12.74 -0.44
C ALA A 584 14.70 -13.60 -0.77
N ALA A 585 15.41 -14.11 0.25
CA ALA A 585 16.55 -15.01 0.05
C ALA A 585 16.13 -16.31 -0.66
N LEU A 586 15.01 -16.90 -0.27
CA LEU A 586 14.48 -18.11 -0.91
C LEU A 586 14.03 -17.85 -2.36
N TYR A 587 13.46 -16.69 -2.67
CA TYR A 587 13.12 -16.32 -4.05
C TYR A 587 14.37 -16.18 -4.93
N VAL A 588 15.45 -15.59 -4.40
CA VAL A 588 16.75 -15.52 -5.11
C VAL A 588 17.30 -16.94 -5.34
N LEU A 589 17.27 -17.79 -4.34
CA LEU A 589 17.72 -19.18 -4.48
C LEU A 589 16.90 -19.94 -5.53
N ALA A 590 15.57 -19.78 -5.52
CA ALA A 590 14.69 -20.38 -6.52
C ALA A 590 15.01 -19.88 -7.94
N LEU A 591 15.24 -18.55 -8.08
CA LEU A 591 15.63 -17.91 -9.33
C LEU A 591 16.96 -18.49 -9.88
N LEU A 592 17.98 -18.58 -9.04
CA LEU A 592 19.29 -19.11 -9.41
C LEU A 592 19.19 -20.59 -9.81
N LEU A 593 18.49 -21.41 -9.03
CA LEU A 593 18.27 -22.81 -9.37
C LEU A 593 17.50 -23.00 -10.68
N ALA A 594 16.52 -22.14 -10.93
CA ALA A 594 15.78 -22.16 -12.19
C ALA A 594 16.68 -21.80 -13.39
N PHE A 595 17.56 -20.80 -13.27
CA PHE A 595 18.54 -20.50 -14.31
C PHE A 595 19.56 -21.62 -14.53
N VAL A 596 20.10 -22.17 -13.45
CA VAL A 596 21.06 -23.30 -13.53
C VAL A 596 20.39 -24.56 -14.11
N SER A 597 19.08 -24.75 -13.88
CA SER A 597 18.33 -25.86 -14.45
C SER A 597 18.29 -25.86 -15.99
N TRP A 598 18.46 -24.68 -16.61
CA TRP A 598 18.54 -24.59 -18.07
C TRP A 598 19.90 -24.98 -18.63
N LEU A 599 20.94 -25.08 -17.79
CA LEU A 599 22.30 -25.45 -18.16
C LEU A 599 22.60 -26.91 -17.80
N VAL A 600 22.24 -27.32 -16.57
CA VAL A 600 22.55 -28.65 -16.03
C VAL A 600 21.36 -29.21 -15.24
N TRP A 601 21.19 -30.53 -15.26
CA TRP A 601 20.17 -31.31 -14.52
C TRP A 601 18.76 -30.73 -14.55
N PRO A 602 18.19 -30.46 -15.73
CA PRO A 602 16.92 -29.72 -15.85
C PRO A 602 15.77 -30.33 -15.05
N GLY A 603 15.69 -31.68 -14.99
CA GLY A 603 14.60 -32.35 -14.29
C GLY A 603 14.65 -32.26 -12.77
N LEU A 604 15.83 -32.18 -12.16
CA LEU A 604 16.00 -32.09 -10.70
C LEU A 604 15.96 -30.63 -10.23
N LEU A 605 16.80 -29.79 -10.83
CA LEU A 605 16.94 -28.40 -10.38
C LEU A 605 15.67 -27.57 -10.61
N SER A 606 14.93 -27.81 -11.71
CA SER A 606 13.63 -27.16 -11.93
C SER A 606 12.60 -27.53 -10.85
N ARG A 607 12.59 -28.79 -10.38
CA ARG A 607 11.72 -29.21 -9.26
C ARG A 607 12.19 -28.59 -7.95
N CYS A 608 13.48 -28.49 -7.69
CA CYS A 608 14.03 -27.81 -6.51
C CYS A 608 13.66 -26.32 -6.54
N ALA A 609 13.81 -25.64 -7.68
CA ALA A 609 13.42 -24.25 -7.86
C ALA A 609 11.92 -24.02 -7.57
N LEU A 610 11.06 -24.90 -8.10
CA LEU A 610 9.61 -24.84 -7.83
C LEU A 610 9.32 -25.06 -6.34
N SER A 611 9.93 -26.06 -5.70
CA SER A 611 9.68 -26.37 -4.29
C SER A 611 10.14 -25.23 -3.36
N ILE A 612 11.31 -24.65 -3.62
CA ILE A 612 11.84 -23.51 -2.87
C ILE A 612 11.00 -22.25 -3.14
N GLY A 613 10.60 -22.00 -4.39
CA GLY A 613 9.69 -20.92 -4.75
C GLY A 613 8.34 -21.03 -4.03
N CYS A 614 7.79 -22.25 -3.92
CA CYS A 614 6.57 -22.50 -3.14
C CYS A 614 6.81 -22.24 -1.63
N ALA A 615 7.96 -22.64 -1.08
CA ALA A 615 8.31 -22.35 0.31
C ALA A 615 8.42 -20.82 0.57
N ALA A 616 9.07 -20.10 -0.34
CA ALA A 616 9.15 -18.63 -0.28
C ALA A 616 7.76 -17.98 -0.34
N TRP A 617 6.89 -18.48 -1.23
CA TRP A 617 5.51 -17.98 -1.36
C TRP A 617 4.66 -18.27 -0.13
N LEU A 618 4.78 -19.45 0.47
CA LEU A 618 4.11 -19.80 1.74
C LEU A 618 4.61 -18.94 2.90
N LEU A 619 5.90 -18.68 2.97
CA LEU A 619 6.47 -17.80 4.00
C LEU A 619 6.00 -16.35 3.84
N THR A 620 5.94 -15.84 2.60
CA THR A 620 5.34 -14.54 2.30
C THR A 620 3.87 -14.52 2.69
N SER A 621 3.12 -15.59 2.42
CA SER A 621 1.71 -15.73 2.81
C SER A 621 1.56 -15.68 4.34
N ALA A 622 2.39 -16.41 5.07
CA ALA A 622 2.38 -16.39 6.54
C ALA A 622 2.65 -14.98 7.09
N GLY A 623 3.61 -14.25 6.49
CA GLY A 623 3.90 -12.86 6.85
C GLY A 623 2.72 -11.91 6.59
N ILE A 624 2.06 -12.05 5.44
CA ILE A 624 0.86 -11.24 5.09
C ILE A 624 -0.30 -11.56 6.06
N VAL A 625 -0.56 -12.84 6.34
CA VAL A 625 -1.63 -13.25 7.28
C VAL A 625 -1.33 -12.76 8.69
N ALA A 626 -0.09 -12.83 9.15
CA ALA A 626 0.30 -12.29 10.45
C ALA A 626 -0.01 -10.79 10.55
N ARG A 627 0.32 -10.01 9.52
CA ARG A 627 -0.02 -8.59 9.44
C ARG A 627 -1.54 -8.36 9.48
N MET A 628 -2.31 -9.12 8.71
CA MET A 628 -3.79 -9.02 8.70
C MET A 628 -4.38 -9.23 10.11
N ILE A 629 -3.85 -10.20 10.86
CA ILE A 629 -4.31 -10.47 12.23
C ILE A 629 -3.91 -9.33 13.17
N VAL A 630 -2.67 -8.85 13.10
CA VAL A 630 -2.15 -7.77 13.94
C VAL A 630 -2.91 -6.46 13.68
N GLU A 631 -3.10 -6.08 12.41
CA GLU A 631 -3.81 -4.87 12.01
C GLU A 631 -5.34 -5.02 12.12
N SER A 632 -5.87 -6.26 12.16
CA SER A 632 -7.30 -6.58 12.02
C SER A 632 -7.91 -5.99 10.75
N ARG A 633 -7.15 -6.03 9.66
CA ARG A 633 -7.47 -5.43 8.36
C ARG A 633 -7.15 -6.38 7.21
N PRO A 634 -7.71 -6.13 6.02
CA PRO A 634 -7.34 -6.84 4.78
C PRO A 634 -5.85 -6.67 4.43
N PRO A 635 -5.32 -7.49 3.50
CA PRO A 635 -3.87 -7.57 3.26
C PRO A 635 -3.25 -6.31 2.66
N VAL A 636 -4.05 -5.39 2.12
CA VAL A 636 -3.56 -4.17 1.47
C VAL A 636 -4.20 -2.94 2.12
N THR A 637 -3.40 -2.18 2.86
CA THR A 637 -3.81 -1.00 3.62
C THR A 637 -3.02 0.26 3.20
N ASN A 638 -1.80 0.09 2.72
CA ASN A 638 -0.91 1.18 2.30
C ASN A 638 0.00 0.73 1.15
N LEU A 639 0.91 1.61 0.71
CA LEU A 639 1.81 1.33 -0.41
C LEU A 639 2.76 0.16 -0.12
N TYR A 640 3.27 0.03 1.11
CA TYR A 640 4.11 -1.09 1.54
C TYR A 640 3.39 -2.43 1.39
N SER A 641 2.19 -2.54 1.96
CA SER A 641 1.40 -3.78 1.89
C SER A 641 0.94 -4.09 0.46
N SER A 642 0.74 -3.07 -0.39
CA SER A 642 0.47 -3.28 -1.81
C SER A 642 1.65 -3.90 -2.54
N ALA A 643 2.90 -3.50 -2.21
CA ALA A 643 4.10 -4.10 -2.78
C ALA A 643 4.24 -5.58 -2.41
N LEU A 644 3.99 -5.92 -1.14
CA LEU A 644 3.96 -7.33 -0.69
C LEU A 644 2.92 -8.14 -1.48
N PHE A 645 1.70 -7.60 -1.60
CA PHE A 645 0.58 -8.32 -2.19
C PHE A 645 0.70 -8.47 -3.70
N VAL A 646 1.16 -7.44 -4.43
CA VAL A 646 1.43 -7.51 -5.87
C VAL A 646 2.48 -8.58 -6.17
N GLY A 647 3.57 -8.62 -5.39
CA GLY A 647 4.60 -9.65 -5.52
C GLY A 647 4.09 -11.05 -5.17
N TRP A 648 3.28 -11.18 -4.13
CA TRP A 648 2.64 -12.42 -3.72
C TRP A 648 1.73 -13.00 -4.81
N VAL A 649 0.86 -12.16 -5.39
CA VAL A 649 0.01 -12.55 -6.53
C VAL A 649 0.87 -12.95 -7.74
N GLY A 650 1.87 -12.13 -8.07
CA GLY A 650 2.76 -12.39 -9.20
C GLY A 650 3.52 -13.70 -9.07
N ALA A 651 4.14 -13.92 -7.92
CA ALA A 651 4.85 -15.18 -7.64
C ALA A 651 3.91 -16.39 -7.65
N GLY A 652 2.72 -16.27 -7.01
CA GLY A 652 1.73 -17.35 -6.97
C GLY A 652 1.24 -17.74 -8.35
N LEU A 653 0.88 -16.79 -9.21
CA LEU A 653 0.49 -17.04 -10.60
C LEU A 653 1.61 -17.70 -11.40
N ALA A 654 2.85 -17.22 -11.26
CA ALA A 654 4.00 -17.76 -11.97
C ALA A 654 4.33 -19.20 -11.52
N LEU A 655 4.26 -19.48 -10.21
CA LEU A 655 4.43 -20.84 -9.66
C LEU A 655 3.33 -21.80 -10.15
N LEU A 656 2.09 -21.32 -10.22
CA LEU A 656 0.98 -22.09 -10.80
C LEU A 656 1.25 -22.43 -12.26
N MET A 657 1.75 -21.46 -13.05
CA MET A 657 2.15 -21.70 -14.44
C MET A 657 3.29 -22.70 -14.54
N GLU A 658 4.29 -22.62 -13.66
CA GLU A 658 5.39 -23.60 -13.61
C GLU A 658 4.89 -25.01 -13.29
N ARG A 659 3.97 -25.11 -12.34
CA ARG A 659 3.33 -26.40 -11.98
C ARG A 659 2.61 -27.03 -13.17
N LEU A 660 2.09 -26.20 -14.06
CA LEU A 660 1.40 -26.63 -15.28
C LEU A 660 2.36 -26.85 -16.47
N GLY A 661 3.37 -26.01 -16.66
CA GLY A 661 4.26 -25.98 -17.83
C GLY A 661 5.55 -26.78 -17.63
N ARG A 662 6.12 -26.81 -16.44
CA ARG A 662 7.35 -27.55 -16.04
C ARG A 662 8.58 -27.26 -16.90
N ASN A 663 8.78 -26.02 -17.28
CA ASN A 663 9.87 -25.59 -18.16
C ASN A 663 10.87 -24.61 -17.48
N GLY A 664 10.74 -24.39 -16.18
CA GLY A 664 11.57 -23.49 -15.37
C GLY A 664 11.21 -21.99 -15.53
N ILE A 665 10.40 -21.62 -16.51
CA ILE A 665 10.07 -20.20 -16.81
C ILE A 665 9.24 -19.57 -15.70
N GLY A 666 8.22 -20.29 -15.22
CA GLY A 666 7.40 -19.83 -14.12
C GLY A 666 8.20 -19.62 -12.83
N SER A 667 9.16 -20.52 -12.54
CA SER A 667 10.04 -20.38 -11.37
C SER A 667 10.96 -19.15 -11.49
N VAL A 668 11.48 -18.85 -12.69
CA VAL A 668 12.25 -17.62 -12.94
C VAL A 668 11.41 -16.38 -12.69
N VAL A 669 10.21 -16.32 -13.26
CA VAL A 669 9.28 -15.18 -13.08
C VAL A 669 8.87 -15.03 -11.62
N ALA A 670 8.55 -16.13 -10.93
CA ALA A 670 8.18 -16.10 -9.51
C ALA A 670 9.33 -15.61 -8.63
N GLY A 671 10.54 -16.13 -8.85
CA GLY A 671 11.73 -15.71 -8.11
C GLY A 671 12.05 -14.22 -8.32
N ALA A 672 12.00 -13.76 -9.57
CA ALA A 672 12.26 -12.36 -9.91
C ALA A 672 11.20 -11.41 -9.32
N LEU A 673 9.91 -11.66 -9.56
CA LEU A 673 8.84 -10.79 -9.08
C LEU A 673 8.71 -10.83 -7.55
N GLY A 674 8.81 -12.01 -6.94
CA GLY A 674 8.78 -12.15 -5.48
C GLY A 674 9.93 -11.40 -4.83
N PHE A 675 11.15 -11.56 -5.31
CA PHE A 675 12.32 -10.85 -4.78
C PHE A 675 12.21 -9.34 -4.98
N LEU A 676 11.97 -8.87 -6.22
CA LEU A 676 11.94 -7.44 -6.52
C LEU A 676 10.84 -6.72 -5.75
N SER A 677 9.67 -7.32 -5.60
CA SER A 677 8.58 -6.71 -4.82
C SER A 677 8.92 -6.59 -3.33
N LEU A 678 9.62 -7.59 -2.75
CA LEU A 678 10.07 -7.54 -1.37
C LEU A 678 11.19 -6.50 -1.17
N VAL A 679 12.07 -6.29 -2.17
CA VAL A 679 13.06 -5.19 -2.15
C VAL A 679 12.34 -3.83 -2.18
N VAL A 680 11.33 -3.65 -3.04
CA VAL A 680 10.52 -2.44 -3.07
C VAL A 680 9.84 -2.21 -1.73
N ALA A 681 9.19 -3.23 -1.15
CA ALA A 681 8.56 -3.16 0.16
C ALA A 681 9.60 -2.76 1.25
N HIS A 682 10.80 -3.35 1.23
CA HIS A 682 11.87 -3.00 2.16
C HIS A 682 12.22 -1.50 2.09
N HIS A 683 12.37 -0.94 0.89
CA HIS A 683 12.64 0.51 0.75
C HIS A 683 11.48 1.38 1.24
N LEU A 684 10.23 0.95 1.03
CA LEU A 684 9.05 1.65 1.53
C LEU A 684 8.96 1.66 3.06
N SER A 685 9.52 0.66 3.74
CA SER A 685 9.53 0.60 5.21
C SER A 685 10.38 1.68 5.88
N PHE A 686 11.24 2.37 5.14
CA PHE A 686 12.01 3.51 5.66
C PHE A 686 11.20 4.81 5.78
N ALA A 687 9.99 4.86 5.24
CA ALA A 687 9.15 6.06 5.25
C ALA A 687 8.32 6.22 6.53
N GLY A 688 8.06 5.13 7.28
CA GLY A 688 7.21 5.17 8.48
C GLY A 688 6.89 3.79 9.05
N ASP A 689 5.95 3.75 10.00
CA ASP A 689 5.37 2.49 10.47
C ASP A 689 4.59 1.85 9.31
N THR A 690 4.94 0.61 8.98
CA THR A 690 4.27 -0.12 7.89
C THR A 690 2.87 -0.59 8.25
N MET A 691 2.47 -0.50 9.53
CA MET A 691 1.16 -0.84 10.10
C MET A 691 0.50 0.39 10.74
N GLU A 692 0.47 1.50 10.00
CA GLU A 692 -0.09 2.77 10.43
C GLU A 692 -1.63 2.77 10.46
N MET A 693 -2.21 3.69 11.25
CA MET A 693 -3.65 3.89 11.29
C MET A 693 -4.15 4.60 10.02
N MET A 694 -5.32 4.20 9.56
CA MET A 694 -5.94 4.73 8.34
C MET A 694 -6.81 5.94 8.65
N ARG A 695 -6.86 6.89 7.71
CA ARG A 695 -7.80 8.02 7.78
C ARG A 695 -9.25 7.51 7.63
N ALA A 696 -10.20 8.21 8.26
CA ALA A 696 -11.61 7.85 8.35
C ALA A 696 -12.25 7.36 7.04
N VAL A 697 -12.03 8.05 5.93
CA VAL A 697 -12.60 7.69 4.61
C VAL A 697 -12.10 6.33 4.12
N LEU A 698 -10.84 5.99 4.42
CA LEU A 698 -10.20 4.76 3.98
C LEU A 698 -10.45 3.58 4.94
N ASP A 699 -10.97 3.83 6.15
CA ASP A 699 -11.18 2.80 7.16
C ASP A 699 -12.46 1.98 6.91
N SER A 700 -12.42 1.17 5.86
CA SER A 700 -13.49 0.24 5.49
C SER A 700 -12.95 -1.12 5.09
N ASN A 701 -13.01 -2.08 6.02
CA ASN A 701 -12.56 -3.46 5.76
C ASN A 701 -13.26 -4.10 4.56
N PHE A 702 -14.52 -3.75 4.32
CA PHE A 702 -15.27 -4.26 3.17
C PHE A 702 -14.65 -3.76 1.85
N TRP A 703 -14.47 -2.45 1.71
CA TRP A 703 -13.92 -1.88 0.47
C TRP A 703 -12.46 -2.20 0.26
N LEU A 704 -11.67 -2.28 1.32
CA LEU A 704 -10.29 -2.75 1.26
C LEU A 704 -10.22 -4.19 0.74
N SER A 705 -11.12 -5.08 1.18
CA SER A 705 -11.16 -6.47 0.72
C SER A 705 -11.65 -6.61 -0.72
N VAL A 706 -12.64 -5.83 -1.13
CA VAL A 706 -13.27 -5.98 -2.44
C VAL A 706 -12.52 -5.20 -3.52
N HIS A 707 -12.32 -3.89 -3.32
CA HIS A 707 -11.68 -3.03 -4.32
C HIS A 707 -10.16 -3.19 -4.34
N VAL A 708 -9.51 -2.95 -3.18
CA VAL A 708 -8.05 -2.82 -3.16
C VAL A 708 -7.36 -4.15 -3.43
N VAL A 709 -7.87 -5.25 -2.89
CA VAL A 709 -7.37 -6.60 -3.19
C VAL A 709 -7.54 -6.92 -4.68
N THR A 710 -8.71 -6.63 -5.25
CA THR A 710 -9.00 -6.96 -6.65
C THR A 710 -8.12 -6.16 -7.62
N ILE A 711 -7.96 -4.85 -7.43
CA ILE A 711 -7.13 -4.03 -8.31
C ILE A 711 -5.65 -4.40 -8.23
N THR A 712 -5.14 -4.72 -7.04
CA THR A 712 -3.75 -5.15 -6.85
C THR A 712 -3.48 -6.54 -7.43
N MET A 713 -4.46 -7.44 -7.46
CA MET A 713 -4.38 -8.69 -8.24
C MET A 713 -4.20 -8.41 -9.73
N GLY A 714 -4.92 -7.42 -10.27
CA GLY A 714 -4.77 -6.96 -11.65
C GLY A 714 -3.35 -6.47 -11.94
N TYR A 715 -2.76 -5.68 -11.05
CA TYR A 715 -1.38 -5.19 -11.16
C TYR A 715 -0.37 -6.33 -11.14
N GLY A 716 -0.47 -7.24 -10.18
CA GLY A 716 0.40 -8.41 -10.09
C GLY A 716 0.37 -9.27 -11.36
N ALA A 717 -0.82 -9.52 -11.89
CA ALA A 717 -0.97 -10.27 -13.13
C ALA A 717 -0.41 -9.51 -14.36
N GLY A 718 -0.56 -8.18 -14.42
CA GLY A 718 0.06 -7.33 -15.44
C GLY A 718 1.58 -7.50 -15.47
N PHE A 719 2.24 -7.44 -14.31
CA PHE A 719 3.68 -7.66 -14.20
C PHE A 719 4.09 -9.09 -14.57
N VAL A 720 3.28 -10.12 -14.26
CA VAL A 720 3.55 -11.49 -14.72
C VAL A 720 3.50 -11.57 -16.24
N ALA A 721 2.48 -10.99 -16.89
CA ALA A 721 2.39 -10.97 -18.34
C ALA A 721 3.61 -10.30 -18.98
N GLY A 722 4.01 -9.13 -18.45
CA GLY A 722 5.19 -8.42 -18.89
C GLY A 722 6.49 -9.18 -18.66
N ALA A 723 6.66 -9.85 -17.50
CA ALA A 723 7.84 -10.67 -17.20
C ALA A 723 7.95 -11.88 -18.13
N LEU A 724 6.84 -12.56 -18.45
CA LEU A 724 6.82 -13.63 -19.44
C LEU A 724 7.20 -13.12 -20.85
N ALA A 725 6.74 -11.93 -21.21
CA ALA A 725 7.09 -11.28 -22.46
C ALA A 725 8.59 -10.88 -22.51
N LEU A 726 9.15 -10.40 -21.38
CA LEU A 726 10.60 -10.18 -21.23
C LEU A 726 11.39 -11.48 -21.46
N VAL A 727 10.97 -12.57 -20.80
CA VAL A 727 11.61 -13.89 -21.00
C VAL A 727 11.58 -14.31 -22.48
N TYR A 728 10.46 -14.11 -23.18
CA TYR A 728 10.35 -14.40 -24.62
C TYR A 728 11.38 -13.62 -25.44
N ILE A 729 11.45 -12.30 -25.25
CA ILE A 729 12.36 -11.43 -26.02
C ILE A 729 13.81 -11.75 -25.68
N LEU A 730 14.17 -11.84 -24.39
CA LEU A 730 15.55 -12.07 -23.98
C LEU A 730 16.06 -13.46 -24.40
N ARG A 731 15.27 -14.54 -24.22
CA ARG A 731 15.63 -15.87 -24.73
C ARG A 731 15.81 -15.88 -26.23
N GLY A 732 14.92 -15.24 -26.98
CA GLY A 732 14.99 -15.21 -28.42
C GLY A 732 16.20 -14.44 -28.95
N THR A 733 16.51 -13.31 -28.35
CA THR A 733 17.62 -12.43 -28.82
C THR A 733 18.99 -12.88 -28.32
N LEU A 734 19.10 -13.27 -27.03
CA LEU A 734 20.39 -13.55 -26.40
C LEU A 734 20.80 -15.02 -26.43
N THR A 735 19.86 -15.95 -26.63
CA THR A 735 20.14 -17.40 -26.58
C THR A 735 19.56 -18.11 -27.80
N ARG A 736 19.96 -19.37 -28.01
CA ARG A 736 19.39 -20.27 -29.03
C ARG A 736 18.25 -21.14 -28.48
N SER A 737 17.79 -20.91 -27.27
CA SER A 737 16.87 -21.78 -26.52
C SER A 737 15.40 -21.46 -26.74
N LEU A 738 15.03 -20.47 -27.53
CA LEU A 738 13.63 -20.16 -27.86
C LEU A 738 13.27 -20.93 -29.16
N ASP A 739 12.84 -22.16 -29.02
CA ASP A 739 12.27 -22.95 -30.08
C ASP A 739 10.77 -22.59 -30.29
N ARG A 740 10.17 -23.14 -31.31
CA ARG A 740 8.78 -22.87 -31.68
C ARG A 740 7.79 -23.28 -30.59
N GLU A 741 8.01 -24.43 -29.97
CA GLU A 741 7.12 -24.92 -28.90
C GLU A 741 7.14 -24.02 -27.69
N THR A 742 8.34 -23.60 -27.25
CA THR A 742 8.52 -22.63 -26.15
C THR A 742 7.92 -21.27 -26.48
N ALA A 743 8.11 -20.78 -27.70
CA ALA A 743 7.55 -19.51 -28.16
C ALA A 743 6.02 -19.53 -28.15
N ASP A 744 5.40 -20.60 -28.63
CA ASP A 744 3.95 -20.80 -28.62
C ASP A 744 3.41 -20.97 -27.20
N SER A 745 4.15 -21.68 -26.34
CA SER A 745 3.80 -21.82 -24.92
C SER A 745 3.80 -20.47 -24.20
N LEU A 746 4.87 -19.69 -24.34
CA LEU A 746 4.96 -18.33 -23.77
C LEU A 746 3.85 -17.41 -24.31
N SER A 747 3.56 -17.49 -25.61
CA SER A 747 2.47 -16.68 -26.21
C SER A 747 1.11 -17.02 -25.61
N ARG A 748 0.83 -18.30 -25.34
CA ARG A 748 -0.39 -18.73 -24.63
C ARG A 748 -0.43 -18.27 -23.18
N MET A 749 0.71 -18.38 -22.47
CA MET A 749 0.83 -17.92 -21.08
C MET A 749 0.60 -16.42 -20.97
N VAL A 750 1.25 -15.61 -21.81
CA VAL A 750 1.06 -14.14 -21.85
C VAL A 750 -0.40 -13.78 -22.13
N TYR A 751 -1.01 -14.42 -23.14
CA TYR A 751 -2.43 -14.16 -23.46
C TYR A 751 -3.37 -14.48 -22.30
N GLY A 752 -3.22 -15.65 -21.67
CA GLY A 752 -4.04 -16.03 -20.52
C GLY A 752 -3.87 -15.09 -19.33
N THR A 753 -2.63 -14.67 -19.09
CA THR A 753 -2.33 -13.72 -18.00
C THR A 753 -2.87 -12.32 -18.29
N LEU A 754 -2.81 -11.86 -19.55
CA LEU A 754 -3.42 -10.59 -19.96
C LEU A 754 -4.94 -10.62 -19.77
N CYS A 755 -5.62 -11.72 -20.11
CA CYS A 755 -7.06 -11.86 -19.86
C CYS A 755 -7.37 -11.78 -18.36
N PHE A 756 -6.59 -12.45 -17.52
CA PHE A 756 -6.72 -12.39 -16.07
C PHE A 756 -6.46 -10.95 -15.54
N ALA A 757 -5.37 -10.31 -15.97
CA ALA A 757 -5.03 -8.94 -15.61
C ALA A 757 -6.14 -7.96 -15.99
N THR A 758 -6.71 -8.10 -17.21
CA THR A 758 -7.81 -7.26 -17.69
C THR A 758 -9.05 -7.41 -16.82
N LEU A 759 -9.42 -8.65 -16.49
CA LEU A 759 -10.59 -8.95 -15.66
C LEU A 759 -10.46 -8.29 -14.28
N PHE A 760 -9.35 -8.56 -13.59
CA PHE A 760 -9.17 -8.08 -12.22
C PHE A 760 -8.92 -6.57 -12.16
N SER A 761 -8.20 -5.99 -13.11
CA SER A 761 -8.04 -4.54 -13.19
C SER A 761 -9.38 -3.85 -13.44
N LEU A 762 -10.21 -4.39 -14.34
CA LEU A 762 -11.50 -3.78 -14.63
C LEU A 762 -12.48 -3.91 -13.46
N ILE A 763 -12.61 -5.10 -12.87
CA ILE A 763 -13.48 -5.28 -11.69
C ILE A 763 -12.99 -4.41 -10.54
N GLY A 764 -11.67 -4.34 -10.33
CA GLY A 764 -11.06 -3.46 -9.34
C GLY A 764 -11.39 -2.00 -9.60
N THR A 765 -11.24 -1.52 -10.82
CA THR A 765 -11.57 -0.13 -11.21
C THR A 765 -13.05 0.19 -10.95
N VAL A 766 -13.93 -0.69 -11.35
CA VAL A 766 -15.40 -0.55 -11.16
C VAL A 766 -15.79 -0.52 -9.69
N THR A 767 -15.27 -1.46 -8.89
CA THR A 767 -15.55 -1.50 -7.44
C THR A 767 -14.99 -0.27 -6.72
N GLY A 768 -13.89 0.32 -7.21
CA GLY A 768 -13.39 1.60 -6.76
C GLY A 768 -14.34 2.75 -7.05
N GLY A 769 -14.93 2.80 -8.24
CA GLY A 769 -15.96 3.76 -8.61
C GLY A 769 -17.21 3.64 -7.74
N ILE A 770 -17.64 2.42 -7.40
CA ILE A 770 -18.76 2.19 -6.47
C ILE A 770 -18.40 2.71 -5.07
N TRP A 771 -17.18 2.47 -4.60
CA TRP A 771 -16.73 3.03 -3.32
C TRP A 771 -16.70 4.56 -3.34
N ALA A 772 -16.18 5.16 -4.42
CA ALA A 772 -16.15 6.60 -4.59
C ALA A 772 -17.57 7.24 -4.58
N ASP A 773 -18.56 6.56 -5.21
CA ASP A 773 -19.97 7.00 -5.14
C ASP A 773 -20.52 6.95 -3.70
N GLN A 774 -20.10 5.98 -2.89
CA GLN A 774 -20.54 5.90 -1.50
C GLN A 774 -19.80 6.87 -0.57
N ALA A 775 -18.53 7.14 -0.84
CA ALA A 775 -17.70 8.02 -0.02
C ALA A 775 -17.89 9.50 -0.36
N TRP A 776 -18.00 9.84 -1.65
CA TRP A 776 -17.94 11.22 -2.15
C TRP A 776 -19.07 11.60 -3.13
N GLY A 777 -19.99 10.70 -3.44
CA GLY A 777 -21.14 10.99 -4.27
C GLY A 777 -20.90 11.04 -5.77
N ARG A 778 -19.76 10.58 -6.22
CA ARG A 778 -19.40 10.49 -7.64
C ARG A 778 -18.76 9.15 -7.95
N PHE A 779 -19.28 8.45 -8.96
CA PHE A 779 -18.77 7.15 -9.37
C PHE A 779 -17.34 7.25 -9.94
N TRP A 780 -16.99 8.38 -10.57
CA TRP A 780 -15.70 8.62 -11.19
C TRP A 780 -15.30 10.08 -11.04
N GLY A 781 -14.14 10.34 -10.47
CA GLY A 781 -13.64 11.68 -10.17
C GLY A 781 -12.49 12.14 -11.05
N TRP A 782 -12.01 11.26 -11.96
CA TRP A 782 -10.83 11.52 -12.80
C TRP A 782 -9.57 11.84 -11.99
N ASP A 783 -9.48 11.29 -10.78
CA ASP A 783 -8.30 11.35 -9.92
C ASP A 783 -7.12 10.65 -10.62
N PRO A 784 -5.86 11.09 -10.41
CA PRO A 784 -4.69 10.47 -11.05
C PRO A 784 -4.62 8.96 -10.86
N LYS A 785 -5.04 8.44 -9.70
CA LYS A 785 -5.04 7.01 -9.41
C LYS A 785 -6.11 6.26 -10.20
N GLU A 786 -7.30 6.81 -10.31
CA GLU A 786 -8.39 6.30 -11.15
C GLU A 786 -7.97 6.27 -12.62
N ASN A 787 -7.38 7.37 -13.09
CA ASN A 787 -6.88 7.51 -14.45
C ASN A 787 -5.81 6.46 -14.77
N GLY A 788 -4.86 6.24 -13.85
CA GLY A 788 -3.84 5.20 -13.99
C GLY A 788 -4.44 3.80 -14.11
N ALA A 789 -5.44 3.47 -13.28
CA ALA A 789 -6.15 2.20 -13.35
C ALA A 789 -6.89 2.03 -14.68
N LEU A 790 -7.55 3.10 -15.16
CA LEU A 790 -8.22 3.10 -16.46
C LEU A 790 -7.25 2.88 -17.61
N VAL A 791 -6.07 3.52 -17.61
CA VAL A 791 -5.05 3.34 -18.66
C VAL A 791 -4.54 1.90 -18.70
N ILE A 792 -4.41 1.19 -17.57
CA ILE A 792 -4.08 -0.24 -17.55
C ILE A 792 -5.16 -1.06 -18.28
N VAL A 793 -6.44 -0.80 -18.00
CA VAL A 793 -7.56 -1.49 -18.64
C VAL A 793 -7.58 -1.21 -20.14
N LEU A 794 -7.48 0.07 -20.55
CA LEU A 794 -7.46 0.48 -21.96
C LEU A 794 -6.29 -0.14 -22.72
N TRP A 795 -5.10 -0.18 -22.13
CA TRP A 795 -3.92 -0.76 -22.73
C TRP A 795 -4.02 -2.26 -22.92
N ASN A 796 -4.47 -2.97 -21.89
CA ASN A 796 -4.73 -4.41 -21.98
C ASN A 796 -5.78 -4.72 -23.05
N ALA A 797 -6.87 -3.92 -23.10
CA ALA A 797 -7.88 -4.04 -24.15
C ALA A 797 -7.28 -3.78 -25.54
N ALA A 798 -6.42 -2.77 -25.70
CA ALA A 798 -5.74 -2.48 -26.95
C ALA A 798 -4.87 -3.66 -27.42
N ILE A 799 -4.10 -4.29 -26.51
CA ILE A 799 -3.30 -5.49 -26.84
C ILE A 799 -4.19 -6.64 -27.31
N LEU A 800 -5.29 -6.92 -26.60
CA LEU A 800 -6.20 -8.00 -26.94
C LEU A 800 -6.87 -7.74 -28.30
N HIS A 801 -7.35 -6.54 -28.56
CA HIS A 801 -7.97 -6.15 -29.84
C HIS A 801 -6.96 -6.11 -30.99
N ALA A 802 -5.71 -5.64 -30.74
CA ALA A 802 -4.64 -5.68 -31.74
C ALA A 802 -4.28 -7.11 -32.16
N ARG A 803 -4.30 -8.07 -31.19
CA ARG A 803 -4.11 -9.50 -31.48
C ARG A 803 -5.25 -10.05 -32.34
N TRP A 804 -6.49 -9.77 -31.97
CA TRP A 804 -7.68 -10.27 -32.71
C TRP A 804 -7.83 -9.63 -34.08
N ALA A 805 -7.40 -8.39 -34.23
CA ALA A 805 -7.36 -7.69 -35.52
C ALA A 805 -6.19 -8.12 -36.43
N GLY A 806 -5.27 -8.97 -35.94
CA GLY A 806 -4.06 -9.36 -36.70
C GLY A 806 -3.08 -8.20 -36.91
N LEU A 807 -3.19 -7.10 -36.16
CA LEU A 807 -2.33 -5.90 -36.29
C LEU A 807 -0.93 -6.12 -35.75
N ALA A 808 -0.78 -7.02 -34.77
CA ALA A 808 0.48 -7.36 -34.16
C ALA A 808 0.67 -8.89 -34.15
N GLY A 809 1.77 -9.35 -34.74
CA GLY A 809 2.21 -10.74 -34.60
C GLY A 809 2.77 -11.04 -33.19
N PRO A 810 3.16 -12.28 -32.89
CA PRO A 810 3.61 -12.69 -31.55
C PRO A 810 4.67 -11.76 -30.93
N ARG A 811 5.68 -11.36 -31.70
CA ARG A 811 6.75 -10.44 -31.25
C ARG A 811 6.21 -9.03 -30.92
N GLY A 812 5.27 -8.53 -31.73
CA GLY A 812 4.62 -7.26 -31.48
C GLY A 812 3.80 -7.26 -30.20
N ILE A 813 3.04 -8.34 -29.99
CA ILE A 813 2.27 -8.54 -28.75
C ILE A 813 3.20 -8.57 -27.52
N MET A 814 4.37 -9.25 -27.61
CA MET A 814 5.35 -9.25 -26.50
C MET A 814 5.85 -7.83 -26.20
N GLY A 815 6.21 -7.05 -27.22
CA GLY A 815 6.65 -5.66 -27.02
C GLY A 815 5.58 -4.78 -26.37
N LEU A 816 4.32 -4.89 -26.82
CA LEU A 816 3.19 -4.16 -26.22
C LEU A 816 2.93 -4.60 -24.78
N THR A 817 3.10 -5.89 -24.48
CA THR A 817 2.92 -6.42 -23.12
C THR A 817 4.04 -5.94 -22.18
N VAL A 818 5.29 -5.88 -22.66
CA VAL A 818 6.41 -5.29 -21.89
C VAL A 818 6.14 -3.80 -21.61
N PHE A 819 5.60 -3.06 -22.56
CA PHE A 819 5.21 -1.66 -22.32
C PHE A 819 4.09 -1.53 -21.28
N GLY A 820 3.24 -2.55 -21.12
CA GLY A 820 2.25 -2.66 -20.05
C GLY A 820 2.88 -2.61 -18.64
N ASN A 821 4.13 -3.09 -18.46
CA ASN A 821 4.86 -2.93 -17.20
C ASN A 821 5.11 -1.44 -16.90
N CYS A 822 5.46 -0.63 -17.92
CA CYS A 822 5.66 0.81 -17.74
C CYS A 822 4.37 1.50 -17.28
N ILE A 823 3.24 1.14 -17.89
CA ILE A 823 1.92 1.68 -17.56
C ILE A 823 1.52 1.28 -16.14
N THR A 824 1.69 -0.01 -15.79
CA THR A 824 1.35 -0.51 -14.44
C THR A 824 2.21 0.16 -13.37
N ALA A 825 3.52 0.33 -13.62
CA ALA A 825 4.41 1.02 -12.69
C ALA A 825 4.07 2.51 -12.57
N ALA A 826 3.71 3.18 -13.67
CA ALA A 826 3.22 4.57 -13.66
C ALA A 826 1.94 4.71 -12.84
N SER A 827 0.97 3.83 -13.05
CA SER A 827 -0.29 3.82 -12.29
C SER A 827 -0.09 3.51 -10.81
N TRP A 828 0.88 2.66 -10.47
CA TRP A 828 1.12 2.25 -9.09
C TRP A 828 1.94 3.29 -8.31
N PHE A 829 3.09 3.70 -8.83
CA PHE A 829 4.03 4.63 -8.19
C PHE A 829 3.98 6.05 -8.78
N GLY A 830 3.95 6.17 -10.12
CA GLY A 830 4.08 7.45 -10.80
C GLY A 830 3.00 8.46 -10.41
N VAL A 831 1.73 8.04 -10.38
CA VAL A 831 0.61 8.92 -10.02
C VAL A 831 0.66 9.39 -8.57
N ASN A 832 1.30 8.64 -7.65
CA ASN A 832 1.48 9.08 -6.27
C ASN A 832 2.46 10.25 -6.15
N MET A 833 3.37 10.40 -7.12
CA MET A 833 4.38 11.46 -7.14
C MET A 833 3.82 12.79 -7.65
N LEU A 834 2.63 12.78 -8.24
CA LEU A 834 2.01 14.00 -8.76
C LEU A 834 1.53 14.94 -7.65
N GLY A 835 1.36 14.46 -6.42
CA GLY A 835 0.93 15.24 -5.27
C GLY A 835 -0.49 15.79 -5.36
N VAL A 836 -1.27 15.37 -6.35
CA VAL A 836 -2.62 15.85 -6.67
C VAL A 836 -3.62 14.71 -6.50
N GLY A 837 -4.86 15.06 -6.10
CA GLY A 837 -5.95 14.09 -5.95
C GLY A 837 -6.07 13.50 -4.55
N LEU A 838 -7.13 12.71 -4.35
CA LEU A 838 -7.50 12.14 -3.04
C LEU A 838 -6.64 10.95 -2.62
N HIS A 839 -5.89 10.34 -3.56
CA HIS A 839 -5.08 9.14 -3.38
C HIS A 839 -3.58 9.42 -3.36
N SER A 840 -3.15 10.62 -2.93
CA SER A 840 -1.73 10.95 -2.78
C SER A 840 -1.20 10.44 -1.42
N TYR A 841 -0.24 9.52 -1.44
CA TYR A 841 0.34 8.87 -0.24
C TYR A 841 1.77 9.35 0.07
N GLY A 842 2.11 10.59 -0.27
CA GLY A 842 3.39 11.20 0.01
C GLY A 842 4.41 11.11 -1.14
N PHE A 843 5.39 12.00 -1.11
CA PHE A 843 6.41 12.18 -2.14
C PHE A 843 7.71 11.49 -1.70
N MET A 844 8.31 10.69 -2.59
CA MET A 844 9.64 10.07 -2.39
C MET A 844 10.56 10.45 -3.55
N ASP A 845 11.53 11.32 -3.29
CA ASP A 845 12.47 11.84 -4.30
C ASP A 845 13.24 10.77 -5.07
N SER A 846 13.68 9.71 -4.37
CA SER A 846 14.42 8.62 -4.99
C SER A 846 13.55 7.71 -5.88
N ALA A 847 12.23 7.69 -5.67
CA ALA A 847 11.34 6.79 -6.39
C ALA A 847 11.20 7.15 -7.86
N LEU A 848 11.28 8.44 -8.22
CA LEU A 848 11.23 8.89 -9.62
C LEU A 848 12.43 8.35 -10.42
N ALA A 849 13.64 8.44 -9.87
CA ALA A 849 14.85 7.95 -10.54
C ALA A 849 14.76 6.43 -10.81
N TRP A 850 14.29 5.66 -9.83
CA TRP A 850 14.09 4.22 -9.98
C TRP A 850 12.97 3.89 -10.97
N LEU A 851 11.89 4.66 -11.00
CA LEU A 851 10.80 4.49 -11.97
C LEU A 851 11.29 4.76 -13.40
N VAL A 852 12.05 5.82 -13.61
CA VAL A 852 12.66 6.15 -14.91
C VAL A 852 13.65 5.07 -15.32
N ALA A 853 14.52 4.61 -14.43
CA ALA A 853 15.45 3.52 -14.71
C ALA A 853 14.71 2.23 -15.10
N PHE A 854 13.62 1.91 -14.39
CA PHE A 854 12.75 0.79 -14.73
C PHE A 854 12.15 0.94 -16.14
N TRP A 855 11.59 2.12 -16.48
CA TRP A 855 11.04 2.36 -17.82
C TRP A 855 12.10 2.23 -18.91
N LEU A 856 13.28 2.81 -18.71
CA LEU A 856 14.39 2.70 -19.67
C LEU A 856 14.79 1.23 -19.89
N SER A 857 14.82 0.42 -18.84
CA SER A 857 15.10 -1.03 -18.95
C SER A 857 14.05 -1.75 -19.80
N GLN A 858 12.76 -1.44 -19.62
CA GLN A 858 11.67 -2.03 -20.40
C GLN A 858 11.76 -1.59 -21.88
N LEU A 859 12.00 -0.30 -22.14
CA LEU A 859 12.16 0.24 -23.49
C LEU A 859 13.38 -0.38 -24.22
N ALA A 860 14.48 -0.59 -23.51
CA ALA A 860 15.66 -1.29 -24.06
C ALA A 860 15.32 -2.71 -24.50
N VAL A 861 14.54 -3.47 -23.71
CA VAL A 861 14.11 -4.82 -24.10
C VAL A 861 13.12 -4.78 -25.26
N ILE A 862 12.21 -3.81 -25.29
CA ILE A 862 11.32 -3.59 -26.46
C ILE A 862 12.14 -3.33 -27.72
N ALA A 863 13.16 -2.49 -27.65
CA ALA A 863 14.06 -2.21 -28.78
C ALA A 863 14.79 -3.48 -29.24
N LEU A 864 15.32 -4.30 -28.31
CA LEU A 864 15.89 -5.61 -28.64
C LEU A 864 14.86 -6.51 -29.35
N GLY A 865 13.63 -6.53 -28.88
CA GLY A 865 12.53 -7.30 -29.47
C GLY A 865 12.16 -6.86 -30.90
N ARG A 866 12.45 -5.62 -31.28
CA ARG A 866 12.21 -5.06 -32.61
C ARG A 866 13.32 -5.37 -33.63
N LEU A 867 14.47 -5.87 -33.17
CA LEU A 867 15.57 -6.24 -34.10
C LEU A 867 15.08 -7.27 -35.13
N PRO A 868 15.62 -7.23 -36.38
CA PRO A 868 15.32 -8.22 -37.41
C PRO A 868 15.57 -9.66 -36.92
N LEU A 869 14.72 -10.63 -37.26
CA LEU A 869 14.83 -12.03 -36.81
C LEU A 869 16.21 -12.63 -37.13
N ARG A 870 16.88 -12.21 -38.18
CA ARG A 870 18.26 -12.64 -38.52
C ARG A 870 19.29 -12.29 -37.42
N TRP A 871 19.00 -11.32 -36.56
CA TRP A 871 19.86 -10.89 -35.45
C TRP A 871 19.47 -11.59 -34.11
N TRP A 872 18.34 -12.30 -34.09
CA TRP A 872 17.97 -13.10 -32.95
C TRP A 872 18.79 -14.39 -32.98
N ARG A 873 19.40 -14.78 -31.88
CA ARG A 873 20.13 -16.05 -31.77
C ARG A 873 19.24 -17.27 -32.01
N SER A 874 17.95 -17.17 -31.69
CA SER A 874 16.93 -18.19 -31.98
C SER A 874 16.23 -17.95 -33.33
N GLY A 875 16.69 -17.02 -34.16
CA GLY A 875 16.01 -16.59 -35.38
C GLY A 875 15.77 -17.69 -36.39
N ALA A 876 16.74 -18.58 -36.60
CA ALA A 876 16.60 -19.73 -37.49
C ALA A 876 15.50 -20.71 -37.06
N ALA A 877 15.36 -20.95 -35.75
CA ALA A 877 14.29 -21.80 -35.18
C ALA A 877 12.88 -21.19 -35.32
N LEU A 878 12.80 -19.85 -35.37
CA LEU A 878 11.54 -19.10 -35.48
C LEU A 878 11.15 -18.74 -36.90
N SER A 879 12.11 -18.69 -37.87
CA SER A 879 11.85 -18.28 -39.27
C SER A 879 10.93 -19.21 -40.04
N GLY A 880 10.80 -20.49 -39.66
CA GLY A 880 9.82 -21.43 -40.21
C GLY A 880 8.33 -21.08 -39.90
N VAL A 881 8.09 -20.02 -39.09
CA VAL A 881 6.74 -19.60 -38.67
C VAL A 881 6.08 -18.61 -39.62
N THR A 882 6.84 -17.96 -40.50
CA THR A 882 6.33 -16.90 -41.40
C THR A 882 5.56 -17.44 -42.62
N GLY A 883 5.57 -18.77 -42.85
CA GLY A 883 4.87 -19.42 -43.95
C GLY A 883 3.50 -20.07 -43.60
N ALA A 884 3.15 -20.20 -42.35
CA ALA A 884 1.85 -20.77 -41.99
C ALA A 884 0.80 -19.65 -41.82
N ARG A 885 -0.22 -19.66 -42.63
CA ARG A 885 -1.42 -18.83 -42.57
C ARG A 885 -1.96 -18.75 -41.16
N ALA A 886 -2.36 -17.53 -40.76
CA ALA A 886 -3.14 -17.30 -39.55
C ALA A 886 -4.30 -18.32 -39.50
N PRO A 887 -4.57 -18.97 -38.35
CA PRO A 887 -5.75 -19.82 -38.26
C PRO A 887 -6.97 -18.98 -38.58
N GLN A 888 -7.69 -19.35 -39.61
CA GLN A 888 -9.01 -18.80 -39.93
C GLN A 888 -9.86 -18.97 -38.68
N SER A 889 -10.42 -17.91 -38.22
CA SER A 889 -11.43 -17.85 -37.18
C SER A 889 -12.55 -18.84 -37.58
N PRO A 890 -12.87 -19.83 -36.76
CA PRO A 890 -14.10 -20.55 -37.01
C PRO A 890 -15.27 -19.61 -36.81
N ALA A 891 -16.12 -19.49 -37.81
CA ALA A 891 -17.37 -18.76 -37.86
C ALA A 891 -18.30 -19.08 -36.69
#